data_fad55083ab5e1651ed43fcc12438f672
#
_entry.id   fad55083ab5e1651ed43fcc12438f672
#
_cell.length_a   1.000
_cell.length_b   1.000
_cell.length_c   1.000
_cell.angle_alpha   90.00
_cell.angle_beta   90.00
_cell.angle_gamma   90.00
#
_symmetry.space_group_name_H-M   'P 1'
#
loop_
_entity.id
_entity.type
_entity.pdbx_description
1 polymer ?
#
loop_
_entity_poly.entity_id
_entity_poly.type
_entity_poly.pdbx_seq_one_letter_code
_entity_poly.pdbx_strand_id
1 'polypeptide(L)'
;MADLNTDVRFIKGIGEQRAKALNKLGICTLRDLISWFPRRYDDRTQAKKISELVPGEAACVAAMIASPPTVSHIRKGMDLVKVRAVDESGVLDVTFFNQTWLKNNLRQGETYIFYGKAEGNLLRKTMASPIVEAEGRREFTGRIVPVYPLTAGVSQLILSRSIRQGLDACAAILPDVLPDSVRQEHHLCRTEYAYENIHFPESPEALDLARRRLAFEELFLFTIGLQRLRNRRETVHVPPCHDVDMGAFYGALPFTLTDAQRRCVEEALADMRSGVPMNRLCQGDVGSGKTMVAAACVYFCVKNGRQAALMAPTEILAQQHYNGLAPLLEDLGIRCALLTGSTPVKTKKSIAAQLAAGEIDFAIGTHALISEGVTYRDLGLVVTDEQHRFGVAQRADLAAKGTHPHILVMSATPIPRTLALILYGDLDVSVIDQLPPGRQPVETYAVPGSYHPRVYGFIRKLVDEGRQAYIVCPMVEENDELPDERKAVTEYAKKLQNEVFPDLKVAFVHGKMKAKEKDAVMTAFAAHETDILVSTTVIEVGVDVPNAAVMVIENAERFGLSQLHQLRGRVGRGRHQSYCILISDNRNEETKARLKVMTKTTDGFKIAEEDLRLRGPGDFFGQRQHGLPGLKIADIGCDTQLLQEARQAAEALLEQDPDLATCPAAAERLAELFAQAADTLNWQKL
;
A
#
# COMPACT_ATOMS: atom_id res chain seq x y z
N MET A 1 24.69 -32.40 12.08
CA MET A 1 24.90 -31.19 11.28
C MET A 1 23.68 -30.29 11.49
N ALA A 2 23.86 -28.99 11.65
CA ALA A 2 22.72 -28.09 11.75
C ALA A 2 22.00 -28.09 10.41
N ASP A 3 20.69 -28.26 10.43
CA ASP A 3 19.78 -28.05 9.29
C ASP A 3 19.16 -26.67 9.42
N LEU A 4 18.84 -26.02 8.32
CA LEU A 4 18.17 -24.71 8.31
C LEU A 4 16.81 -24.74 9.04
N ASN A 5 16.16 -25.90 9.12
CA ASN A 5 14.93 -26.15 9.86
C ASN A 5 15.16 -26.46 11.37
N THR A 6 16.41 -26.44 11.84
CA THR A 6 16.71 -26.65 13.26
C THR A 6 16.04 -25.58 14.11
N ASP A 7 15.30 -26.00 15.16
CA ASP A 7 14.62 -25.09 16.08
C ASP A 7 15.64 -24.19 16.82
N VAL A 8 15.32 -22.91 16.94
CA VAL A 8 16.17 -21.87 17.56
C VAL A 8 16.60 -22.22 18.99
N ARG A 9 15.88 -23.09 19.71
CA ARG A 9 16.24 -23.56 21.04
C ARG A 9 17.58 -24.27 21.12
N PHE A 10 17.99 -24.89 20.00
CA PHE A 10 19.26 -25.65 19.93
C PHE A 10 20.46 -24.75 19.60
N ILE A 11 20.22 -23.45 19.35
CA ILE A 11 21.31 -22.50 19.13
C ILE A 11 21.91 -22.11 20.49
N LYS A 12 23.22 -22.15 20.59
CA LYS A 12 23.96 -21.82 21.81
C LYS A 12 23.54 -20.43 22.32
N GLY A 13 23.13 -20.36 23.59
CA GLY A 13 22.69 -19.10 24.23
C GLY A 13 21.21 -18.75 24.07
N ILE A 14 20.41 -19.53 23.33
CA ILE A 14 18.95 -19.41 23.25
C ILE A 14 18.32 -20.50 24.12
N GLY A 15 17.96 -20.17 25.36
CA GLY A 15 17.18 -21.04 26.25
C GLY A 15 15.67 -20.92 25.97
N GLU A 16 14.85 -21.78 26.61
CA GLU A 16 13.39 -21.83 26.37
C GLU A 16 12.66 -20.49 26.45
N GLN A 17 13.00 -19.64 27.44
CA GLN A 17 12.35 -18.33 27.60
C GLN A 17 12.64 -17.38 26.42
N ARG A 18 13.89 -17.42 25.92
CA ARG A 18 14.28 -16.61 24.75
C ARG A 18 13.67 -17.14 23.47
N ALA A 19 13.64 -18.46 23.31
CA ALA A 19 12.97 -19.11 22.18
C ALA A 19 11.49 -18.75 22.14
N LYS A 20 10.78 -18.78 23.28
CA LYS A 20 9.38 -18.33 23.37
C LYS A 20 9.20 -16.85 22.97
N ALA A 21 10.18 -16.00 23.32
CA ALA A 21 10.13 -14.59 22.93
C ALA A 21 10.43 -14.41 21.42
N LEU A 22 11.37 -15.15 20.84
CA LEU A 22 11.66 -15.17 19.40
C LEU A 22 10.48 -15.71 18.59
N ASN A 23 9.81 -16.77 19.09
CA ASN A 23 8.64 -17.34 18.42
C ASN A 23 7.47 -16.33 18.29
N LYS A 24 7.34 -15.36 19.23
CA LYS A 24 6.37 -14.26 19.11
C LYS A 24 6.68 -13.32 17.95
N LEU A 25 7.93 -13.28 17.48
CA LEU A 25 8.36 -12.56 16.28
C LEU A 25 8.26 -13.42 15.01
N GLY A 26 7.81 -14.67 15.11
CA GLY A 26 7.81 -15.62 14.01
C GLY A 26 9.16 -16.28 13.73
N ILE A 27 10.14 -16.14 14.65
CA ILE A 27 11.48 -16.75 14.54
C ILE A 27 11.45 -18.11 15.27
N CYS A 28 11.24 -19.19 14.53
CA CYS A 28 11.13 -20.55 15.07
C CYS A 28 12.33 -21.42 14.71
N THR A 29 12.90 -21.20 13.53
CA THR A 29 13.99 -22.02 12.97
C THR A 29 15.27 -21.21 12.79
N LEU A 30 16.38 -21.92 12.52
CA LEU A 30 17.65 -21.30 12.14
C LEU A 30 17.50 -20.43 10.88
N ARG A 31 16.73 -20.89 9.90
CA ARG A 31 16.40 -20.14 8.68
C ARG A 31 15.69 -18.82 9.04
N ASP A 32 14.68 -18.84 9.90
CA ASP A 32 13.96 -17.62 10.33
C ASP A 32 14.92 -16.65 11.01
N LEU A 33 15.83 -17.16 11.84
CA LEU A 33 16.78 -16.34 12.57
C LEU A 33 17.73 -15.58 11.64
N ILE A 34 18.37 -16.27 10.68
CA ILE A 34 19.29 -15.63 9.72
C ILE A 34 18.55 -14.79 8.67
N SER A 35 17.24 -15.02 8.48
CA SER A 35 16.39 -14.22 7.60
C SER A 35 15.66 -13.10 8.37
N TRP A 36 16.02 -12.84 9.62
CA TRP A 36 15.55 -11.72 10.41
C TRP A 36 16.43 -10.51 10.15
N PHE A 37 16.16 -9.79 9.07
CA PHE A 37 17.01 -8.71 8.59
C PHE A 37 16.92 -7.44 9.43
N PRO A 38 18.01 -6.62 9.49
CA PRO A 38 17.98 -5.31 10.13
C PRO A 38 17.01 -4.37 9.44
N ARG A 39 16.31 -3.55 10.23
CA ARG A 39 15.43 -2.50 9.69
C ARG A 39 16.19 -1.23 9.30
N ARG A 40 17.39 -1.02 9.86
CA ARG A 40 18.28 0.10 9.59
C ARG A 40 19.68 -0.23 10.07
N TYR A 41 20.63 0.62 9.69
CA TYR A 41 22.02 0.53 10.12
C TYR A 41 22.46 1.83 10.77
N ASP A 42 23.21 1.73 11.86
CA ASP A 42 23.89 2.85 12.52
C ASP A 42 25.33 2.84 12.04
N ASP A 43 25.71 3.83 11.24
CA ASP A 43 27.12 3.98 10.84
C ASP A 43 27.92 4.55 12.02
N ARG A 44 28.85 3.75 12.53
CA ARG A 44 29.74 4.06 13.62
C ARG A 44 31.21 3.99 13.20
N THR A 45 31.47 4.02 11.89
CA THR A 45 32.83 3.87 11.35
C THR A 45 33.70 5.08 11.63
N GLN A 46 33.10 6.28 11.66
CA GLN A 46 33.81 7.54 11.88
C GLN A 46 33.42 8.18 13.21
N ALA A 47 34.42 8.54 14.01
CA ALA A 47 34.21 9.38 15.18
C ALA A 47 34.21 10.85 14.77
N LYS A 48 33.14 11.58 15.09
CA LYS A 48 33.02 13.04 14.94
C LYS A 48 33.76 13.74 16.07
N LYS A 49 34.22 14.95 15.82
CA LYS A 49 34.74 15.84 16.90
C LYS A 49 33.56 16.35 17.73
N ILE A 50 33.82 16.68 19.01
CA ILE A 50 32.78 17.19 19.90
C ILE A 50 32.12 18.47 19.35
N SER A 51 32.89 19.34 18.69
CA SER A 51 32.37 20.56 18.03
C SER A 51 31.36 20.27 16.91
N GLU A 52 31.51 19.14 16.22
CA GLU A 52 30.69 18.74 15.07
C GLU A 52 29.37 18.06 15.47
N LEU A 53 29.17 17.82 16.75
CA LEU A 53 27.93 17.20 17.26
C LEU A 53 26.73 18.12 17.04
N VAL A 54 25.71 17.58 16.41
CA VAL A 54 24.42 18.26 16.21
C VAL A 54 23.42 17.75 17.24
N PRO A 55 22.81 18.64 18.05
CA PRO A 55 21.80 18.23 19.02
C PRO A 55 20.64 17.49 18.36
N GLY A 56 20.29 16.34 18.93
CA GLY A 56 19.22 15.47 18.38
C GLY A 56 19.73 14.32 17.50
N GLU A 57 20.96 14.35 17.00
CA GLU A 57 21.57 13.29 16.22
C GLU A 57 22.38 12.31 17.07
N ALA A 58 22.39 11.03 16.69
CA ALA A 58 23.28 10.02 17.27
C ALA A 58 24.64 10.08 16.55
N ALA A 59 25.72 10.09 17.30
CA ALA A 59 27.08 10.14 16.76
C ALA A 59 28.09 9.37 17.63
N CYS A 60 29.17 8.90 16.99
CA CYS A 60 30.37 8.43 17.66
C CYS A 60 31.30 9.59 17.96
N VAL A 61 31.86 9.62 19.17
CA VAL A 61 32.87 10.59 19.60
C VAL A 61 34.01 9.89 20.28
N ALA A 62 35.24 10.10 19.84
CA ALA A 62 36.44 9.68 20.54
C ALA A 62 36.89 10.81 21.47
N ALA A 63 36.86 10.59 22.77
CA ALA A 63 37.20 11.62 23.75
C ALA A 63 37.93 11.04 24.98
N MET A 64 38.88 11.80 25.53
CA MET A 64 39.64 11.44 26.71
C MET A 64 38.87 11.84 27.97
N ILE A 65 38.89 10.99 28.99
CA ILE A 65 38.29 11.29 30.29
C ILE A 65 39.12 12.38 31.01
N ALA A 66 38.55 13.58 31.13
CA ALA A 66 39.23 14.74 31.71
C ALA A 66 39.31 14.69 33.25
N SER A 67 38.32 14.08 33.92
CA SER A 67 38.25 13.98 35.39
C SER A 67 37.70 12.63 35.81
N PRO A 68 38.04 12.15 37.01
CA PRO A 68 37.53 10.86 37.51
C PRO A 68 35.99 10.83 37.50
N PRO A 69 35.36 9.71 37.11
CA PRO A 69 33.91 9.58 37.14
C PRO A 69 33.34 9.78 38.55
N THR A 70 32.31 10.63 38.66
CA THR A 70 31.63 10.91 39.94
C THR A 70 30.28 10.20 39.98
N VAL A 71 29.97 9.61 41.17
CA VAL A 71 28.67 8.96 41.41
C VAL A 71 27.82 9.85 42.28
N SER A 72 26.61 10.13 41.88
CA SER A 72 25.61 10.90 42.65
C SER A 72 24.37 10.04 42.85
N HIS A 73 23.97 9.88 44.13
CA HIS A 73 22.74 9.18 44.49
C HIS A 73 21.58 10.18 44.51
N ILE A 74 20.61 10.05 43.64
CA ILE A 74 19.50 11.02 43.53
C ILE A 74 18.30 10.59 44.36
N ARG A 75 17.91 9.33 44.27
CA ARG A 75 16.82 8.71 45.03
C ARG A 75 17.00 7.20 45.06
N LYS A 76 16.27 6.50 45.92
CA LYS A 76 16.32 5.04 46.02
C LYS A 76 16.13 4.39 44.66
N GLY A 77 17.12 3.66 44.15
CA GLY A 77 17.12 3.01 42.86
C GLY A 77 17.54 3.89 41.67
N MET A 78 18.05 5.12 41.90
CA MET A 78 18.51 6.01 40.82
C MET A 78 19.87 6.61 41.12
N ASP A 79 20.91 6.00 40.58
CA ASP A 79 22.30 6.44 40.64
C ASP A 79 22.69 7.09 39.29
N LEU A 80 23.40 8.22 39.38
CA LEU A 80 23.98 8.89 38.23
C LEU A 80 25.50 8.81 38.27
N VAL A 81 26.12 8.33 37.20
CA VAL A 81 27.56 8.44 36.97
C VAL A 81 27.79 9.57 35.99
N LYS A 82 28.49 10.61 36.43
CA LYS A 82 28.86 11.75 35.59
C LYS A 82 30.31 11.65 35.20
N VAL A 83 30.54 11.85 33.91
CA VAL A 83 31.87 11.80 33.28
C VAL A 83 32.03 13.03 32.39
N ARG A 84 33.18 13.65 32.50
CA ARG A 84 33.59 14.74 31.62
C ARG A 84 34.65 14.23 30.66
N ALA A 85 34.32 14.22 29.37
CA ALA A 85 35.22 13.82 28.30
C ALA A 85 35.60 15.04 27.45
N VAL A 86 36.81 15.04 26.92
CA VAL A 86 37.36 16.15 26.13
C VAL A 86 38.07 15.61 24.91
N ASP A 87 38.01 16.39 23.84
CA ASP A 87 38.87 16.26 22.67
C ASP A 87 39.52 17.62 22.37
N GLU A 88 40.24 17.72 21.28
CA GLU A 88 40.87 18.98 20.85
C GLU A 88 39.87 20.09 20.50
N SER A 89 38.61 19.76 20.29
CA SER A 89 37.56 20.63 19.80
C SER A 89 36.56 21.10 20.83
N GLY A 90 36.48 20.42 21.99
CA GLY A 90 35.48 20.77 23.00
C GLY A 90 35.37 19.83 24.19
N VAL A 91 34.28 20.03 24.95
CA VAL A 91 33.96 19.28 26.17
C VAL A 91 32.60 18.58 25.97
N LEU A 92 32.52 17.30 26.34
CA LEU A 92 31.33 16.49 26.38
C LEU A 92 31.01 16.05 27.81
N ASP A 93 29.87 16.49 28.35
CA ASP A 93 29.38 16.01 29.64
C ASP A 93 28.52 14.76 29.41
N VAL A 94 28.95 13.62 29.93
CA VAL A 94 28.28 12.32 29.79
C VAL A 94 27.62 11.93 31.12
N THR A 95 26.37 11.47 31.08
CA THR A 95 25.64 11.00 32.24
C THR A 95 25.11 9.59 32.01
N PHE A 96 25.47 8.64 32.88
CA PHE A 96 24.95 7.27 32.86
C PHE A 96 23.97 7.05 34.01
N PHE A 97 22.86 6.38 33.73
CA PHE A 97 21.83 6.04 34.73
C PHE A 97 22.00 4.60 35.21
N ASN A 98 22.07 4.38 36.52
CA ASN A 98 22.16 3.06 37.17
C ASN A 98 23.32 2.17 36.67
N GLN A 99 24.41 2.77 36.20
CA GLN A 99 25.61 2.06 35.72
C GLN A 99 26.83 2.35 36.58
N THR A 100 26.72 2.15 37.90
CA THR A 100 27.77 2.47 38.89
C THR A 100 29.10 1.73 38.67
N TRP A 101 29.05 0.57 37.98
CA TRP A 101 30.24 -0.21 37.58
C TRP A 101 31.17 0.57 36.64
N LEU A 102 30.66 1.54 35.90
CA LEU A 102 31.46 2.41 34.98
C LEU A 102 32.48 3.27 35.75
N LYS A 103 32.20 3.59 37.01
CA LYS A 103 33.17 4.32 37.85
C LYS A 103 34.53 3.64 37.90
N ASN A 104 34.55 2.31 37.96
CA ASN A 104 35.79 1.53 38.07
C ASN A 104 36.40 1.18 36.70
N ASN A 105 35.63 1.27 35.65
CA ASN A 105 36.04 0.87 34.29
C ASN A 105 36.51 2.03 33.43
N LEU A 106 36.07 3.26 33.72
CA LEU A 106 36.52 4.46 33.03
C LEU A 106 37.65 5.12 33.83
N ARG A 107 38.80 5.29 33.17
CA ARG A 107 40.00 5.85 33.77
C ARG A 107 40.31 7.23 33.26
N GLN A 108 40.64 8.16 34.15
CA GLN A 108 41.12 9.48 33.76
C GLN A 108 42.38 9.38 32.89
N GLY A 109 42.45 10.20 31.84
CA GLY A 109 43.58 10.24 30.93
C GLY A 109 43.52 9.18 29.80
N GLU A 110 42.57 8.22 29.84
CA GLU A 110 42.38 7.26 28.77
C GLU A 110 41.28 7.75 27.81
N THR A 111 41.44 7.39 26.53
CA THR A 111 40.49 7.73 25.47
C THR A 111 39.46 6.61 25.31
N TYR A 112 38.19 7.00 25.21
CA TYR A 112 37.05 6.12 25.00
C TYR A 112 36.24 6.63 23.81
N ILE A 113 35.56 5.72 23.15
CA ILE A 113 34.58 6.03 22.10
C ILE A 113 33.19 5.98 22.72
N PHE A 114 32.48 7.09 22.60
CA PHE A 114 31.11 7.26 23.05
C PHE A 114 30.17 7.25 21.84
N TYR A 115 29.14 6.42 21.85
CA TYR A 115 28.07 6.45 20.85
C TYR A 115 26.73 6.70 21.51
N GLY A 116 26.08 7.79 21.13
CA GLY A 116 24.81 8.17 21.71
C GLY A 116 24.21 9.40 21.03
N LYS A 117 22.99 9.74 21.45
CA LYS A 117 22.34 10.95 20.97
C LYS A 117 22.95 12.16 21.64
N ALA A 118 23.42 13.10 20.81
CA ALA A 118 23.92 14.37 21.29
C ALA A 118 22.75 15.25 21.75
N GLU A 119 22.90 15.87 22.91
CA GLU A 119 21.93 16.79 23.50
C GLU A 119 22.64 18.09 23.92
N GLY A 120 21.86 19.08 24.36
CA GLY A 120 22.39 20.38 24.81
C GLY A 120 22.30 21.45 23.71
N ASN A 121 23.24 22.40 23.75
CA ASN A 121 23.32 23.51 22.81
C ASN A 121 24.71 23.60 22.15
N LEU A 122 24.94 24.65 21.37
CA LEU A 122 26.23 24.85 20.67
C LEU A 122 27.41 24.97 21.65
N LEU A 123 27.20 25.49 22.85
CA LEU A 123 28.25 25.75 23.84
C LEU A 123 28.46 24.59 24.83
N ARG A 124 27.41 23.79 25.05
CA ARG A 124 27.46 22.68 26.01
C ARG A 124 26.85 21.44 25.38
N LYS A 125 27.70 20.49 25.07
CA LYS A 125 27.30 19.19 24.52
C LYS A 125 27.16 18.18 25.62
N THR A 126 26.07 17.39 25.60
CA THR A 126 25.81 16.34 26.57
C THR A 126 25.38 15.06 25.90
N MET A 127 25.59 13.92 26.51
CA MET A 127 25.06 12.62 26.12
C MET A 127 24.50 11.88 27.32
N ALA A 128 23.30 11.30 27.16
CA ALA A 128 22.64 10.49 28.18
C ALA A 128 22.81 9.00 27.88
N SER A 129 23.44 8.25 28.80
CA SER A 129 23.70 6.82 28.73
C SER A 129 24.21 6.34 27.33
N PRO A 130 25.27 6.96 26.77
CA PRO A 130 25.85 6.48 25.54
C PRO A 130 26.44 5.06 25.73
N ILE A 131 26.59 4.33 24.65
CA ILE A 131 27.46 3.16 24.61
C ILE A 131 28.90 3.66 24.71
N VAL A 132 29.69 3.06 25.59
CA VAL A 132 31.09 3.43 25.79
C VAL A 132 31.98 2.23 25.62
N GLU A 133 33.06 2.41 24.86
CA GLU A 133 34.05 1.36 24.56
C GLU A 133 35.46 1.95 24.59
N ALA A 134 36.41 1.16 25.10
CA ALA A 134 37.80 1.59 25.09
C ALA A 134 38.35 1.67 23.66
N GLU A 135 39.19 2.66 23.39
CA GLU A 135 39.88 2.77 22.10
C GLU A 135 40.69 1.48 21.80
N GLY A 136 40.41 0.85 20.67
CA GLY A 136 41.01 -0.45 20.31
C GLY A 136 40.10 -1.67 20.47
N ARG A 137 39.01 -1.58 21.23
CA ARG A 137 37.92 -2.58 21.19
C ARG A 137 36.88 -2.10 20.20
N ARG A 138 36.63 -2.87 19.14
CA ARG A 138 35.65 -2.53 18.07
C ARG A 138 34.45 -3.48 18.07
N GLU A 139 33.86 -3.75 19.23
CA GLU A 139 32.64 -4.58 19.30
C GLU A 139 31.40 -3.80 18.87
N PHE A 140 31.28 -2.51 19.23
CA PHE A 140 30.11 -1.65 19.03
C PHE A 140 30.40 -0.35 18.27
N THR A 141 31.68 -0.03 18.09
CA THR A 141 32.15 1.20 17.43
C THR A 141 33.12 0.86 16.31
N GLY A 142 33.39 1.82 15.40
CA GLY A 142 34.31 1.62 14.28
C GLY A 142 33.78 0.67 13.19
N ARG A 143 32.49 0.42 13.13
CA ARG A 143 31.80 -0.44 12.14
C ARG A 143 30.37 0.01 11.92
N ILE A 144 29.75 -0.50 10.87
CA ILE A 144 28.33 -0.36 10.62
C ILE A 144 27.60 -1.40 11.50
N VAL A 145 26.67 -0.93 12.33
CA VAL A 145 25.95 -1.77 13.30
C VAL A 145 24.51 -1.96 12.87
N PRO A 146 24.05 -3.21 12.65
CA PRO A 146 22.67 -3.50 12.32
C PRO A 146 21.73 -3.23 13.49
N VAL A 147 20.55 -2.69 13.21
CA VAL A 147 19.48 -2.45 14.19
C VAL A 147 18.29 -3.32 13.83
N TYR A 148 18.00 -4.33 14.64
CA TYR A 148 16.91 -5.27 14.42
C TYR A 148 15.61 -4.84 15.12
N PRO A 149 14.44 -5.23 14.58
CA PRO A 149 13.19 -5.19 15.32
C PRO A 149 13.28 -6.11 16.54
N LEU A 150 12.85 -5.62 17.72
CA LEU A 150 12.98 -6.34 18.99
C LEU A 150 11.61 -6.60 19.62
N THR A 151 11.58 -7.56 20.56
CA THR A 151 10.46 -7.83 21.45
C THR A 151 10.91 -7.84 22.92
N ALA A 152 9.97 -7.76 23.84
CA ALA A 152 10.27 -7.85 25.27
C ALA A 152 11.00 -9.15 25.61
N GLY A 153 12.13 -9.05 26.30
CA GLY A 153 12.98 -10.18 26.71
C GLY A 153 14.12 -10.54 25.75
N VAL A 154 14.24 -9.89 24.60
CA VAL A 154 15.38 -10.07 23.66
C VAL A 154 16.03 -8.72 23.42
N SER A 155 17.33 -8.60 23.76
CA SER A 155 18.11 -7.39 23.49
C SER A 155 18.79 -7.46 22.14
N GLN A 156 19.17 -6.29 21.58
CA GLN A 156 19.93 -6.16 20.33
C GLN A 156 21.18 -7.01 20.32
N LEU A 157 21.94 -7.01 21.43
CA LEU A 157 23.18 -7.77 21.58
C LEU A 157 22.93 -9.27 21.55
N ILE A 158 21.88 -9.76 22.22
CA ILE A 158 21.53 -11.19 22.22
C ILE A 158 21.14 -11.64 20.83
N LEU A 159 20.30 -10.87 20.13
CA LEU A 159 19.84 -11.21 18.79
C LEU A 159 21.02 -11.21 17.81
N SER A 160 21.85 -10.16 17.82
CA SER A 160 23.03 -10.07 16.95
C SER A 160 24.00 -11.24 17.15
N ARG A 161 24.28 -11.62 18.42
CA ARG A 161 25.13 -12.78 18.73
C ARG A 161 24.51 -14.11 18.28
N SER A 162 23.19 -14.24 18.42
CA SER A 162 22.49 -15.45 17.98
C SER A 162 22.51 -15.59 16.46
N ILE A 163 22.34 -14.47 15.74
CA ILE A 163 22.44 -14.46 14.27
C ILE A 163 23.87 -14.82 13.83
N ARG A 164 24.90 -14.27 14.48
CA ARG A 164 26.32 -14.66 14.19
C ARG A 164 26.52 -16.16 14.33
N GLN A 165 26.09 -16.73 15.45
CA GLN A 165 26.20 -18.18 15.69
C GLN A 165 25.39 -18.99 14.67
N GLY A 166 24.23 -18.46 14.26
CA GLY A 166 23.40 -19.06 13.22
C GLY A 166 24.12 -19.09 11.87
N LEU A 167 24.70 -17.96 11.46
CA LEU A 167 25.47 -17.88 10.21
C LEU A 167 26.70 -18.83 10.22
N ASP A 168 27.46 -18.84 11.33
CA ASP A 168 28.60 -19.73 11.48
C ASP A 168 28.20 -21.21 11.37
N ALA A 169 27.00 -21.58 11.85
CA ALA A 169 26.48 -22.93 11.81
C ALA A 169 25.98 -23.36 10.43
N CYS A 170 25.51 -22.40 9.60
CA CYS A 170 24.90 -22.73 8.30
C CYS A 170 25.70 -22.25 7.08
N ALA A 171 26.86 -21.61 7.24
CA ALA A 171 27.66 -21.07 6.15
C ALA A 171 27.97 -22.12 5.04
N ALA A 172 28.19 -23.37 5.41
CA ALA A 172 28.48 -24.44 4.46
C ALA A 172 27.24 -25.10 3.81
N ILE A 173 26.02 -24.75 4.28
CA ILE A 173 24.78 -25.40 3.84
C ILE A 173 23.74 -24.39 3.27
N LEU A 174 24.10 -23.11 3.18
CA LEU A 174 23.24 -22.12 2.57
C LEU A 174 23.10 -22.41 1.06
N PRO A 175 21.89 -22.75 0.58
CA PRO A 175 21.72 -22.99 -0.84
C PRO A 175 21.77 -21.66 -1.61
N ASP A 176 22.43 -21.66 -2.75
CA ASP A 176 22.25 -20.55 -3.69
C ASP A 176 20.97 -20.79 -4.49
N VAL A 177 19.99 -19.90 -4.29
CA VAL A 177 18.68 -19.98 -4.94
C VAL A 177 18.74 -19.51 -6.39
N LEU A 178 19.70 -18.61 -6.72
CA LEU A 178 19.86 -18.12 -8.09
C LEU A 178 20.75 -19.05 -8.89
N PRO A 179 20.37 -19.39 -10.14
CA PRO A 179 21.25 -20.05 -11.07
C PRO A 179 22.55 -19.27 -11.26
N ASP A 180 23.67 -19.98 -11.44
CA ASP A 180 24.99 -19.36 -11.66
C ASP A 180 24.99 -18.42 -12.88
N SER A 181 24.26 -18.76 -13.95
CA SER A 181 24.10 -17.90 -15.13
C SER A 181 23.46 -16.55 -14.78
N VAL A 182 22.34 -16.57 -14.05
CA VAL A 182 21.64 -15.35 -13.60
C VAL A 182 22.52 -14.52 -12.67
N ARG A 183 23.19 -15.19 -11.72
CA ARG A 183 24.08 -14.52 -10.77
C ARG A 183 25.24 -13.79 -11.48
N GLN A 184 25.87 -14.42 -12.49
CA GLN A 184 26.98 -13.84 -13.25
C GLN A 184 26.50 -12.70 -14.17
N GLU A 185 25.41 -12.90 -14.89
CA GLU A 185 24.84 -11.91 -15.82
C GLU A 185 24.48 -10.59 -15.10
N HIS A 186 23.88 -10.70 -13.92
CA HIS A 186 23.46 -9.53 -13.13
C HIS A 186 24.50 -9.05 -12.11
N HIS A 187 25.74 -9.58 -12.16
CA HIS A 187 26.86 -9.22 -11.27
C HIS A 187 26.51 -9.30 -9.78
N LEU A 188 25.82 -10.37 -9.37
CA LEU A 188 25.37 -10.57 -8.00
C LEU A 188 26.39 -11.36 -7.20
N CYS A 189 26.60 -11.01 -5.92
CA CYS A 189 27.48 -11.73 -5.02
C CYS A 189 26.88 -13.10 -4.63
N ARG A 190 27.70 -13.98 -4.02
CA ARG A 190 27.25 -15.28 -3.51
C ARG A 190 26.36 -15.14 -2.28
N THR A 191 25.54 -16.14 -2.03
CA THR A 191 24.58 -16.16 -0.92
C THR A 191 25.26 -15.98 0.43
N GLU A 192 26.38 -16.67 0.68
CA GLU A 192 27.11 -16.57 1.96
C GLU A 192 27.61 -15.14 2.20
N TYR A 193 28.21 -14.52 1.18
CA TYR A 193 28.65 -13.13 1.24
C TYR A 193 27.50 -12.16 1.51
N ALA A 194 26.35 -12.39 0.89
CA ALA A 194 25.17 -11.56 1.07
C ALA A 194 24.63 -11.65 2.50
N TYR A 195 24.47 -12.85 3.06
CA TYR A 195 24.00 -13.03 4.43
C TYR A 195 25.01 -12.52 5.45
N GLU A 196 26.31 -12.66 5.21
CA GLU A 196 27.33 -12.10 6.10
C GLU A 196 27.27 -10.59 6.13
N ASN A 197 27.25 -9.92 4.97
CA ASN A 197 27.32 -8.47 4.89
C ASN A 197 25.99 -7.76 5.11
N ILE A 198 24.83 -8.42 4.99
CA ILE A 198 23.56 -7.82 5.40
C ILE A 198 23.44 -7.75 6.93
N HIS A 199 24.07 -8.66 7.67
CA HIS A 199 24.04 -8.68 9.12
C HIS A 199 25.27 -8.02 9.76
N PHE A 200 26.43 -8.14 9.13
CA PHE A 200 27.70 -7.66 9.66
C PHE A 200 28.54 -7.02 8.55
N PRO A 201 28.09 -5.88 8.01
CA PRO A 201 28.72 -5.28 6.85
C PRO A 201 30.15 -4.83 7.17
N GLU A 202 31.09 -5.18 6.29
CA GLU A 202 32.49 -4.78 6.35
C GLU A 202 32.66 -3.31 5.91
N SER A 203 31.83 -2.87 4.95
CA SER A 203 31.81 -1.51 4.41
C SER A 203 30.41 -1.14 3.90
N PRO A 204 30.12 0.14 3.63
CA PRO A 204 28.87 0.54 2.97
C PRO A 204 28.68 -0.15 1.61
N GLU A 205 29.73 -0.29 0.82
CA GLU A 205 29.69 -0.93 -0.51
C GLU A 205 29.37 -2.41 -0.39
N ALA A 206 29.94 -3.12 0.62
CA ALA A 206 29.65 -4.52 0.88
C ALA A 206 28.18 -4.72 1.30
N LEU A 207 27.63 -3.77 2.09
CA LEU A 207 26.22 -3.77 2.45
C LEU A 207 25.32 -3.58 1.22
N ASP A 208 25.66 -2.65 0.33
CA ASP A 208 24.88 -2.39 -0.88
C ASP A 208 24.87 -3.59 -1.83
N LEU A 209 26.02 -4.27 -1.99
CA LEU A 209 26.12 -5.52 -2.77
C LEU A 209 25.26 -6.64 -2.15
N ALA A 210 25.30 -6.79 -0.84
CA ALA A 210 24.51 -7.77 -0.11
C ALA A 210 23.00 -7.49 -0.25
N ARG A 211 22.60 -6.22 -0.06
CA ARG A 211 21.20 -5.79 -0.22
C ARG A 211 20.71 -6.03 -1.65
N ARG A 212 21.49 -5.62 -2.67
CA ARG A 212 21.15 -5.84 -4.07
C ARG A 212 20.93 -7.32 -4.37
N ARG A 213 21.81 -8.20 -3.88
CA ARG A 213 21.71 -9.65 -4.10
C ARG A 213 20.44 -10.23 -3.49
N LEU A 214 20.14 -9.90 -2.23
CA LEU A 214 18.99 -10.46 -1.53
C LEU A 214 17.67 -9.87 -2.04
N ALA A 215 17.64 -8.59 -2.37
CA ALA A 215 16.48 -7.95 -2.97
C ALA A 215 16.18 -8.53 -4.37
N PHE A 216 17.19 -8.75 -5.20
CA PHE A 216 17.04 -9.42 -6.50
C PHE A 216 16.46 -10.83 -6.34
N GLU A 217 16.97 -11.61 -5.39
CA GLU A 217 16.46 -12.96 -5.11
C GLU A 217 14.99 -12.97 -4.72
N GLU A 218 14.58 -12.06 -3.82
CA GLU A 218 13.18 -11.94 -3.42
C GLU A 218 12.28 -11.61 -4.62
N LEU A 219 12.68 -10.63 -5.44
CA LEU A 219 11.92 -10.22 -6.62
C LEU A 219 11.88 -11.28 -7.72
N PHE A 220 12.98 -12.01 -7.91
CA PHE A 220 13.09 -13.11 -8.85
C PHE A 220 12.15 -14.27 -8.50
N LEU A 221 12.21 -14.75 -7.25
CA LEU A 221 11.31 -15.81 -6.77
C LEU A 221 9.85 -15.38 -6.78
N PHE A 222 9.59 -14.15 -6.41
CA PHE A 222 8.26 -13.58 -6.44
C PHE A 222 7.70 -13.58 -7.87
N THR A 223 8.48 -13.15 -8.84
CA THR A 223 8.10 -13.14 -10.27
C THR A 223 7.84 -14.54 -10.81
N ILE A 224 8.72 -15.51 -10.49
CA ILE A 224 8.52 -16.91 -10.89
C ILE A 224 7.19 -17.44 -10.33
N GLY A 225 6.90 -17.15 -9.06
CA GLY A 225 5.65 -17.58 -8.43
C GLY A 225 4.42 -17.02 -9.14
N LEU A 226 4.43 -15.73 -9.44
CA LEU A 226 3.35 -15.08 -10.17
C LEU A 226 3.15 -15.66 -11.58
N GLN A 227 4.24 -15.90 -12.31
CA GLN A 227 4.16 -16.47 -13.66
C GLN A 227 3.65 -17.91 -13.65
N ARG A 228 4.06 -18.72 -12.68
CA ARG A 228 3.52 -20.08 -12.53
C ARG A 228 2.01 -20.08 -12.26
N LEU A 229 1.54 -19.12 -11.49
CA LEU A 229 0.10 -18.93 -11.27
C LEU A 229 -0.62 -18.57 -12.57
N ARG A 230 -0.02 -17.66 -13.35
CA ARG A 230 -0.54 -17.27 -14.66
C ARG A 230 -0.57 -18.45 -15.63
N ASN A 231 0.52 -19.21 -15.75
CA ASN A 231 0.61 -20.36 -16.64
C ASN A 231 -0.41 -21.47 -16.30
N ARG A 232 -0.72 -21.69 -14.99
CA ARG A 232 -1.80 -22.62 -14.59
C ARG A 232 -3.16 -22.18 -15.12
N ARG A 233 -3.45 -20.90 -15.16
CA ARG A 233 -4.68 -20.36 -15.75
C ARG A 233 -4.75 -20.64 -17.25
N GLU A 234 -3.63 -20.50 -17.95
CA GLU A 234 -3.55 -20.74 -19.41
C GLU A 234 -3.80 -22.20 -19.80
N THR A 235 -3.75 -23.14 -18.85
CA THR A 235 -4.16 -24.54 -19.09
C THR A 235 -5.67 -24.74 -19.11
N VAL A 236 -6.45 -23.75 -18.63
CA VAL A 236 -7.92 -23.80 -18.67
C VAL A 236 -8.40 -23.27 -20.02
N HIS A 237 -9.07 -24.12 -20.78
CA HIS A 237 -9.66 -23.72 -22.05
C HIS A 237 -11.16 -23.48 -21.92
N VAL A 238 -11.60 -22.38 -22.49
CA VAL A 238 -13.04 -22.05 -22.64
C VAL A 238 -13.37 -21.87 -24.11
N PRO A 239 -14.64 -22.06 -24.51
CA PRO A 239 -15.02 -21.76 -25.88
C PRO A 239 -14.67 -20.30 -26.22
N PRO A 240 -13.87 -20.06 -27.27
CA PRO A 240 -13.53 -18.71 -27.70
C PRO A 240 -14.78 -17.96 -28.13
N CYS A 241 -14.86 -16.69 -27.79
CA CYS A 241 -15.91 -15.83 -28.30
C CYS A 241 -15.73 -15.59 -29.79
N HIS A 242 -16.82 -15.66 -30.54
CA HIS A 242 -16.84 -15.31 -31.98
C HIS A 242 -16.73 -13.80 -32.16
N ASP A 243 -16.28 -13.41 -33.32
CA ASP A 243 -16.20 -12.00 -33.68
C ASP A 243 -17.60 -11.37 -33.78
N VAL A 244 -17.76 -10.19 -33.20
CA VAL A 244 -19.01 -9.43 -33.14
C VAL A 244 -18.74 -8.06 -33.74
N ASP A 245 -19.67 -7.60 -34.59
CA ASP A 245 -19.61 -6.22 -35.07
C ASP A 245 -19.83 -5.23 -33.91
N MET A 246 -18.78 -4.53 -33.55
CA MET A 246 -18.78 -3.50 -32.53
C MET A 246 -19.30 -2.14 -33.06
N GLY A 247 -19.57 -2.01 -34.36
CA GLY A 247 -20.02 -0.76 -34.99
C GLY A 247 -21.33 -0.24 -34.38
N ALA A 248 -22.27 -1.16 -34.09
CA ALA A 248 -23.54 -0.81 -33.46
C ALA A 248 -23.33 -0.25 -32.03
N PHE A 249 -22.42 -0.84 -31.26
CA PHE A 249 -22.08 -0.34 -29.92
C PHE A 249 -21.43 1.05 -29.99
N TYR A 250 -20.41 1.21 -30.86
CA TYR A 250 -19.72 2.49 -30.99
C TYR A 250 -20.64 3.60 -31.51
N GLY A 251 -21.58 3.26 -32.43
CA GLY A 251 -22.56 4.19 -32.97
C GLY A 251 -23.62 4.66 -31.96
N ALA A 252 -23.91 3.85 -30.94
CA ALA A 252 -24.86 4.17 -29.88
C ALA A 252 -24.26 5.09 -28.79
N LEU A 253 -22.92 5.22 -28.73
CA LEU A 253 -22.28 6.08 -27.74
C LEU A 253 -22.52 7.56 -28.04
N PRO A 254 -22.86 8.39 -27.03
CA PRO A 254 -23.06 9.84 -27.21
C PRO A 254 -21.74 10.62 -27.39
N PHE A 255 -20.59 9.93 -27.43
CA PHE A 255 -19.25 10.48 -27.55
C PHE A 255 -18.32 9.45 -28.21
N THR A 256 -17.19 9.91 -28.71
CA THR A 256 -16.14 9.04 -29.26
C THR A 256 -15.22 8.58 -28.15
N LEU A 257 -14.89 7.29 -28.12
CA LEU A 257 -13.88 6.75 -27.17
C LEU A 257 -12.50 7.34 -27.49
N THR A 258 -11.71 7.58 -26.45
CA THR A 258 -10.28 7.93 -26.59
C THR A 258 -9.49 6.73 -27.14
N ASP A 259 -8.31 7.00 -27.71
CA ASP A 259 -7.44 5.93 -28.21
C ASP A 259 -7.04 4.95 -27.09
N ALA A 260 -6.83 5.46 -25.87
CA ALA A 260 -6.54 4.61 -24.71
C ALA A 260 -7.72 3.71 -24.33
N GLN A 261 -8.94 4.21 -24.37
CA GLN A 261 -10.15 3.41 -24.13
C GLN A 261 -10.33 2.35 -25.22
N ARG A 262 -10.14 2.72 -26.50
CA ARG A 262 -10.20 1.77 -27.62
C ARG A 262 -9.18 0.66 -27.46
N ARG A 263 -7.94 1.00 -27.19
CA ARG A 263 -6.87 0.03 -26.93
C ARG A 263 -7.26 -0.94 -25.82
N CYS A 264 -7.77 -0.46 -24.71
CA CYS A 264 -8.20 -1.31 -23.59
C CYS A 264 -9.38 -2.23 -23.96
N VAL A 265 -10.32 -1.75 -24.78
CA VAL A 265 -11.40 -2.59 -25.34
C VAL A 265 -10.81 -3.68 -26.22
N GLU A 266 -9.96 -3.34 -27.18
CA GLU A 266 -9.35 -4.31 -28.10
C GLU A 266 -8.54 -5.38 -27.40
N GLU A 267 -7.74 -4.99 -26.36
CA GLU A 267 -7.01 -5.94 -25.52
C GLU A 267 -7.95 -6.92 -24.79
N ALA A 268 -9.04 -6.42 -24.21
CA ALA A 268 -10.01 -7.26 -23.51
C ALA A 268 -10.77 -8.20 -24.48
N LEU A 269 -11.17 -7.70 -25.64
CA LEU A 269 -11.84 -8.53 -26.66
C LEU A 269 -10.91 -9.57 -27.27
N ALA A 270 -9.61 -9.26 -27.43
CA ALA A 270 -8.61 -10.23 -27.87
C ALA A 270 -8.48 -11.38 -26.86
N ASP A 271 -8.44 -11.07 -25.56
CA ASP A 271 -8.44 -12.11 -24.51
C ASP A 271 -9.69 -12.99 -24.59
N MET A 272 -10.87 -12.40 -24.76
CA MET A 272 -12.13 -13.16 -24.83
C MET A 272 -12.20 -14.08 -26.05
N ARG A 273 -11.46 -13.77 -27.13
CA ARG A 273 -11.33 -14.60 -28.32
C ARG A 273 -10.24 -15.67 -28.21
N SER A 274 -9.34 -15.58 -27.26
CA SER A 274 -8.14 -16.44 -27.16
C SER A 274 -8.43 -17.90 -26.81
N GLY A 275 -9.64 -18.20 -26.30
CA GLY A 275 -9.98 -19.52 -25.77
C GLY A 275 -9.43 -19.79 -24.36
N VAL A 276 -8.84 -18.76 -23.72
CA VAL A 276 -8.43 -18.77 -22.31
C VAL A 276 -9.29 -17.77 -21.53
N PRO A 277 -9.70 -18.07 -20.29
CA PRO A 277 -10.47 -17.11 -19.51
C PRO A 277 -9.69 -15.79 -19.32
N MET A 278 -10.25 -14.67 -19.78
CA MET A 278 -9.69 -13.36 -19.50
C MET A 278 -9.64 -13.12 -17.98
N ASN A 279 -8.54 -12.61 -17.48
CA ASN A 279 -8.43 -12.09 -16.12
C ASN A 279 -7.65 -10.78 -16.17
N ARG A 280 -8.38 -9.66 -16.33
CA ARG A 280 -7.79 -8.37 -16.70
C ARG A 280 -8.16 -7.26 -15.73
N LEU A 281 -7.17 -6.47 -15.36
CA LEU A 281 -7.32 -5.21 -14.62
C LEU A 281 -7.37 -4.03 -15.60
N CYS A 282 -8.49 -3.34 -15.66
CA CYS A 282 -8.62 -2.06 -16.33
C CYS A 282 -8.37 -0.93 -15.34
N GLN A 283 -7.22 -0.30 -15.43
CA GLN A 283 -6.77 0.75 -14.54
C GLN A 283 -6.83 2.12 -15.24
N GLY A 284 -7.25 3.14 -14.52
CA GLY A 284 -7.26 4.50 -15.04
C GLY A 284 -7.74 5.48 -13.98
N ASP A 285 -7.43 6.74 -14.17
CA ASP A 285 -7.80 7.80 -13.25
C ASP A 285 -9.33 7.90 -13.03
N VAL A 286 -9.75 8.59 -11.98
CA VAL A 286 -11.17 8.87 -11.72
C VAL A 286 -11.76 9.60 -12.93
N GLY A 287 -12.85 9.05 -13.50
CA GLY A 287 -13.50 9.60 -14.69
C GLY A 287 -12.77 9.39 -16.03
N SER A 288 -11.82 8.47 -16.09
CA SER A 288 -11.17 8.05 -17.37
C SER A 288 -12.07 7.22 -18.30
N GLY A 289 -13.29 6.84 -17.84
CA GLY A 289 -14.26 6.11 -18.63
C GLY A 289 -14.10 4.59 -18.62
N LYS A 290 -13.55 3.99 -17.58
CA LYS A 290 -13.45 2.53 -17.37
C LYS A 290 -14.77 1.79 -17.58
N THR A 291 -15.87 2.42 -17.14
CA THR A 291 -17.23 1.87 -17.28
C THR A 291 -17.61 1.62 -18.74
N MET A 292 -17.11 2.43 -19.67
CA MET A 292 -17.39 2.22 -21.11
C MET A 292 -16.60 1.03 -21.69
N VAL A 293 -15.40 0.78 -21.19
CA VAL A 293 -14.65 -0.44 -21.51
C VAL A 293 -15.41 -1.67 -21.03
N ALA A 294 -15.92 -1.64 -19.80
CA ALA A 294 -16.76 -2.71 -19.27
C ALA A 294 -18.04 -2.90 -20.10
N ALA A 295 -18.73 -1.82 -20.50
CA ALA A 295 -19.92 -1.89 -21.36
C ALA A 295 -19.64 -2.55 -22.71
N ALA A 296 -18.49 -2.25 -23.33
CA ALA A 296 -18.07 -2.90 -24.58
C ALA A 296 -17.85 -4.41 -24.40
N CYS A 297 -17.20 -4.82 -23.30
CA CYS A 297 -17.01 -6.24 -22.97
C CYS A 297 -18.36 -6.95 -22.68
N VAL A 298 -19.28 -6.28 -21.97
CA VAL A 298 -20.63 -6.79 -21.72
C VAL A 298 -21.39 -6.99 -23.04
N TYR A 299 -21.39 -5.98 -23.91
CA TYR A 299 -22.01 -6.06 -25.23
C TYR A 299 -21.46 -7.26 -26.03
N PHE A 300 -20.14 -7.39 -26.09
CA PHE A 300 -19.47 -8.48 -26.80
C PHE A 300 -19.83 -9.85 -26.23
N CYS A 301 -19.83 -10.00 -24.90
CA CYS A 301 -20.20 -11.23 -24.20
C CYS A 301 -21.65 -11.65 -24.50
N VAL A 302 -22.58 -10.71 -24.38
CA VAL A 302 -24.01 -10.98 -24.60
C VAL A 302 -24.32 -11.32 -26.07
N LYS A 303 -23.67 -10.64 -27.00
CA LYS A 303 -23.80 -10.98 -28.43
C LYS A 303 -23.22 -12.35 -28.77
N ASN A 304 -22.35 -12.90 -27.93
CA ASN A 304 -21.91 -14.30 -27.97
C ASN A 304 -22.86 -15.26 -27.25
N GLY A 305 -24.05 -14.82 -26.83
CA GLY A 305 -25.09 -15.64 -26.21
C GLY A 305 -24.89 -15.96 -24.72
N ARG A 306 -23.90 -15.33 -24.07
CA ARG A 306 -23.59 -15.55 -22.66
C ARG A 306 -24.06 -14.38 -21.79
N GLN A 307 -24.24 -14.63 -20.49
CA GLN A 307 -24.66 -13.61 -19.52
C GLN A 307 -23.45 -12.88 -18.92
N ALA A 308 -23.68 -11.63 -18.51
CA ALA A 308 -22.68 -10.82 -17.82
C ALA A 308 -23.20 -10.34 -16.46
N ALA A 309 -22.28 -10.13 -15.50
CA ALA A 309 -22.58 -9.56 -14.19
C ALA A 309 -21.59 -8.44 -13.85
N LEU A 310 -22.10 -7.30 -13.31
CA LEU A 310 -21.29 -6.22 -12.78
C LEU A 310 -21.57 -6.06 -11.28
N MET A 311 -20.55 -6.23 -10.47
CA MET A 311 -20.61 -6.09 -9.01
C MET A 311 -20.01 -4.75 -8.58
N ALA A 312 -20.80 -3.96 -7.86
CA ALA A 312 -20.39 -2.69 -7.26
C ALA A 312 -20.36 -2.79 -5.72
N PRO A 313 -19.47 -2.06 -5.02
CA PRO A 313 -19.31 -2.16 -3.56
C PRO A 313 -20.47 -1.60 -2.76
N THR A 314 -21.26 -0.72 -3.32
CA THR A 314 -22.40 -0.10 -2.64
C THR A 314 -23.64 -0.11 -3.54
N GLU A 315 -24.83 -0.02 -2.93
CA GLU A 315 -26.09 0.04 -3.65
C GLU A 315 -26.20 1.28 -4.53
N ILE A 316 -25.68 2.41 -4.06
CA ILE A 316 -25.66 3.67 -4.81
C ILE A 316 -24.85 3.53 -6.09
N LEU A 317 -23.64 2.93 -6.01
CA LEU A 317 -22.83 2.68 -7.20
C LEU A 317 -23.50 1.71 -8.16
N ALA A 318 -24.09 0.63 -7.62
CA ALA A 318 -24.85 -0.31 -8.44
C ALA A 318 -26.00 0.37 -9.19
N GLN A 319 -26.76 1.24 -8.49
CA GLN A 319 -27.82 2.04 -9.08
C GLN A 319 -27.30 3.02 -10.14
N GLN A 320 -26.16 3.67 -9.85
CA GLN A 320 -25.52 4.61 -10.79
C GLN A 320 -25.03 3.89 -12.06
N HIS A 321 -24.39 2.72 -11.92
CA HIS A 321 -24.03 1.90 -13.07
C HIS A 321 -25.25 1.45 -13.86
N TYR A 322 -26.32 1.05 -13.17
CA TYR A 322 -27.57 0.66 -13.84
C TYR A 322 -28.15 1.83 -14.62
N ASN A 323 -28.31 2.97 -14.01
CA ASN A 323 -28.88 4.19 -14.66
C ASN A 323 -28.01 4.67 -15.83
N GLY A 324 -26.71 4.47 -15.79
CA GLY A 324 -25.79 4.87 -16.85
C GLY A 324 -25.63 3.88 -17.99
N LEU A 325 -25.75 2.57 -17.69
CA LEU A 325 -25.49 1.52 -18.68
C LEU A 325 -26.77 0.90 -19.25
N ALA A 326 -27.82 0.72 -18.44
CA ALA A 326 -29.02 0.03 -18.88
C ALA A 326 -29.68 0.72 -20.10
N PRO A 327 -29.88 2.05 -20.15
CA PRO A 327 -30.48 2.68 -21.31
C PRO A 327 -29.68 2.43 -22.60
N LEU A 328 -28.36 2.56 -22.55
CA LEU A 328 -27.47 2.32 -23.69
C LEU A 328 -27.53 0.86 -24.18
N LEU A 329 -27.51 -0.08 -23.24
CA LEU A 329 -27.46 -1.51 -23.57
C LEU A 329 -28.84 -2.08 -23.97
N GLU A 330 -29.93 -1.56 -23.39
CA GLU A 330 -31.29 -1.92 -23.72
C GLU A 330 -31.66 -1.46 -25.14
N ASP A 331 -31.19 -0.27 -25.57
CA ASP A 331 -31.31 0.19 -26.97
C ASP A 331 -30.59 -0.74 -27.97
N LEU A 332 -29.57 -1.47 -27.50
CA LEU A 332 -28.83 -2.49 -28.25
C LEU A 332 -29.42 -3.90 -28.11
N GLY A 333 -30.59 -4.02 -27.43
CA GLY A 333 -31.34 -5.26 -27.26
C GLY A 333 -30.78 -6.17 -26.16
N ILE A 334 -30.09 -5.63 -25.13
CA ILE A 334 -29.57 -6.35 -23.98
C ILE A 334 -30.50 -6.11 -22.77
N ARG A 335 -31.04 -7.17 -22.20
CA ARG A 335 -31.97 -7.10 -21.06
C ARG A 335 -31.21 -6.93 -19.76
N CYS A 336 -31.35 -5.77 -19.11
CA CYS A 336 -30.62 -5.40 -17.90
C CYS A 336 -31.48 -5.59 -16.63
N ALA A 337 -30.86 -5.93 -15.51
CA ALA A 337 -31.52 -5.96 -14.21
C ALA A 337 -30.61 -5.45 -13.09
N LEU A 338 -31.24 -4.81 -12.09
CA LEU A 338 -30.56 -4.36 -10.86
C LEU A 338 -30.94 -5.24 -9.68
N LEU A 339 -29.92 -5.79 -8.99
CA LEU A 339 -30.09 -6.65 -7.82
C LEU A 339 -29.21 -6.17 -6.66
N THR A 340 -29.85 -5.59 -5.65
CA THR A 340 -29.18 -5.04 -4.45
C THR A 340 -29.73 -5.62 -3.15
N GLY A 341 -29.14 -5.30 -2.02
CA GLY A 341 -29.62 -5.69 -0.70
C GLY A 341 -31.03 -5.16 -0.40
N SER A 342 -31.37 -3.95 -0.84
CA SER A 342 -32.65 -3.27 -0.65
C SER A 342 -33.74 -3.73 -1.63
N THR A 343 -33.43 -4.47 -2.69
CA THR A 343 -34.43 -4.99 -3.63
C THR A 343 -35.47 -5.87 -2.88
N PRO A 344 -36.79 -5.64 -3.08
CA PRO A 344 -37.81 -6.41 -2.40
C PRO A 344 -37.71 -7.91 -2.66
N VAL A 345 -38.01 -8.73 -1.66
CA VAL A 345 -37.84 -10.21 -1.72
C VAL A 345 -38.56 -10.84 -2.91
N LYS A 346 -39.79 -10.38 -3.25
CA LYS A 346 -40.55 -10.86 -4.39
C LYS A 346 -39.81 -10.54 -5.72
N THR A 347 -39.30 -9.35 -5.84
CA THR A 347 -38.52 -8.92 -7.03
C THR A 347 -37.19 -9.68 -7.14
N LYS A 348 -36.48 -9.89 -6.00
CA LYS A 348 -35.26 -10.71 -5.95
C LYS A 348 -35.51 -12.12 -6.50
N LYS A 349 -36.57 -12.78 -6.05
CA LYS A 349 -36.96 -14.11 -6.54
C LYS A 349 -37.27 -14.12 -8.03
N SER A 350 -37.98 -13.10 -8.53
CA SER A 350 -38.27 -12.95 -9.95
C SER A 350 -36.99 -12.77 -10.78
N ILE A 351 -36.09 -11.86 -10.38
CA ILE A 351 -34.82 -11.62 -11.05
C ILE A 351 -33.96 -12.89 -11.04
N ALA A 352 -33.86 -13.59 -9.91
CA ALA A 352 -33.11 -14.86 -9.81
C ALA A 352 -33.65 -15.93 -10.76
N ALA A 353 -34.97 -16.07 -10.86
CA ALA A 353 -35.60 -17.01 -11.81
C ALA A 353 -35.32 -16.63 -13.27
N GLN A 354 -35.40 -15.36 -13.61
CA GLN A 354 -35.12 -14.83 -14.96
C GLN A 354 -33.64 -14.99 -15.35
N LEU A 355 -32.71 -14.81 -14.38
CA LEU A 355 -31.27 -15.07 -14.60
C LEU A 355 -31.01 -16.55 -14.88
N ALA A 356 -31.64 -17.45 -14.10
CA ALA A 356 -31.52 -18.88 -14.31
C ALA A 356 -32.13 -19.35 -15.63
N ALA A 357 -33.22 -18.71 -16.08
CA ALA A 357 -33.85 -18.97 -17.38
C ALA A 357 -33.08 -18.34 -18.57
N GLY A 358 -32.16 -17.40 -18.33
CA GLY A 358 -31.46 -16.63 -19.35
C GLY A 358 -32.34 -15.57 -20.00
N GLU A 359 -33.37 -15.09 -19.28
CA GLU A 359 -34.23 -13.99 -19.73
C GLU A 359 -33.61 -12.62 -19.41
N ILE A 360 -32.63 -12.54 -18.51
CA ILE A 360 -31.79 -11.38 -18.23
C ILE A 360 -30.40 -11.68 -18.74
N ASP A 361 -29.84 -10.75 -19.52
CA ASP A 361 -28.53 -10.88 -20.16
C ASP A 361 -27.44 -10.23 -19.31
N PHE A 362 -27.76 -9.13 -18.63
CA PHE A 362 -26.81 -8.37 -17.82
C PHE A 362 -27.39 -8.01 -16.45
N ALA A 363 -26.74 -8.50 -15.39
CA ALA A 363 -27.10 -8.19 -14.01
C ALA A 363 -26.12 -7.20 -13.40
N ILE A 364 -26.61 -6.10 -12.84
CA ILE A 364 -25.83 -5.12 -12.09
C ILE A 364 -26.29 -5.22 -10.63
N GLY A 365 -25.34 -5.20 -9.68
CA GLY A 365 -25.73 -5.29 -8.27
C GLY A 365 -24.58 -5.23 -7.29
N THR A 366 -24.90 -5.58 -6.04
CA THR A 366 -23.93 -5.69 -4.96
C THR A 366 -23.65 -7.16 -4.62
N HIS A 367 -23.18 -7.44 -3.40
CA HIS A 367 -23.06 -8.81 -2.88
C HIS A 367 -24.34 -9.66 -3.01
N ALA A 368 -25.47 -9.07 -3.31
CA ALA A 368 -26.71 -9.81 -3.61
C ALA A 368 -26.56 -10.74 -4.83
N LEU A 369 -25.68 -10.43 -5.77
CA LEU A 369 -25.38 -11.26 -6.96
C LEU A 369 -24.71 -12.59 -6.61
N ILE A 370 -23.99 -12.67 -5.49
CA ILE A 370 -23.29 -13.90 -5.04
C ILE A 370 -24.12 -14.75 -4.07
N SER A 371 -25.31 -14.29 -3.67
CA SER A 371 -26.16 -15.04 -2.75
C SER A 371 -26.53 -16.42 -3.30
N GLU A 372 -26.72 -17.43 -2.43
CA GLU A 372 -26.98 -18.84 -2.80
C GLU A 372 -28.18 -19.00 -3.73
N GLY A 373 -29.20 -18.15 -3.58
CA GLY A 373 -30.42 -18.21 -4.38
C GLY A 373 -30.31 -17.60 -5.80
N VAL A 374 -29.15 -17.08 -6.19
CA VAL A 374 -28.92 -16.49 -7.51
C VAL A 374 -28.05 -17.45 -8.34
N THR A 375 -28.60 -17.92 -9.44
CA THR A 375 -27.91 -18.78 -10.41
C THR A 375 -28.03 -18.17 -11.79
N TYR A 376 -27.05 -18.41 -12.64
CA TYR A 376 -27.01 -17.95 -14.03
C TYR A 376 -27.14 -19.16 -14.95
N ARG A 377 -27.77 -18.99 -16.11
CA ARG A 377 -27.82 -20.04 -17.13
C ARG A 377 -26.43 -20.28 -17.75
N ASP A 378 -25.72 -19.21 -18.10
CA ASP A 378 -24.36 -19.26 -18.65
C ASP A 378 -23.64 -17.91 -18.38
N LEU A 379 -23.04 -17.78 -17.20
CA LEU A 379 -22.28 -16.57 -16.85
C LEU A 379 -20.93 -16.58 -17.56
N GLY A 380 -20.76 -15.70 -18.56
CA GLY A 380 -19.57 -15.58 -19.39
C GLY A 380 -18.63 -14.47 -19.00
N LEU A 381 -19.13 -13.41 -18.37
CA LEU A 381 -18.32 -12.25 -17.96
C LEU A 381 -18.69 -11.76 -16.57
N VAL A 382 -17.68 -11.56 -15.74
CA VAL A 382 -17.78 -10.91 -14.43
C VAL A 382 -17.01 -9.62 -14.47
N VAL A 383 -17.67 -8.50 -14.16
CA VAL A 383 -17.05 -7.18 -13.99
C VAL A 383 -17.11 -6.80 -12.51
N THR A 384 -16.00 -6.34 -11.94
CA THR A 384 -15.96 -5.81 -10.57
C THR A 384 -15.41 -4.39 -10.57
N ASP A 385 -16.13 -3.47 -9.89
CA ASP A 385 -15.70 -2.08 -9.76
C ASP A 385 -15.11 -1.82 -8.36
N GLU A 386 -14.12 -0.92 -8.25
CA GLU A 386 -13.45 -0.51 -7.01
C GLU A 386 -12.87 -1.69 -6.20
N GLN A 387 -11.92 -2.41 -6.79
CA GLN A 387 -11.32 -3.63 -6.23
C GLN A 387 -10.88 -3.54 -4.76
N HIS A 388 -10.40 -2.38 -4.30
CA HIS A 388 -9.89 -2.20 -2.93
C HIS A 388 -10.92 -2.47 -1.83
N ARG A 389 -12.20 -2.52 -2.18
CA ARG A 389 -13.31 -2.71 -1.25
C ARG A 389 -13.94 -4.10 -1.29
N PHE A 390 -13.58 -4.90 -2.29
CA PHE A 390 -13.97 -6.31 -2.37
C PHE A 390 -12.81 -7.21 -1.96
N GLY A 391 -13.05 -8.16 -1.05
CA GLY A 391 -12.11 -9.23 -0.78
C GLY A 391 -11.91 -10.12 -2.03
N VAL A 392 -10.72 -10.70 -2.19
CA VAL A 392 -10.43 -11.71 -3.23
C VAL A 392 -11.47 -12.84 -3.22
N ALA A 393 -11.98 -13.22 -2.04
CA ALA A 393 -13.01 -14.22 -1.85
C ALA A 393 -14.32 -13.89 -2.58
N GLN A 394 -14.80 -12.65 -2.54
CA GLN A 394 -16.08 -12.27 -3.15
C GLN A 394 -16.02 -12.31 -4.70
N ARG A 395 -14.87 -12.00 -5.28
CA ARG A 395 -14.66 -12.17 -6.74
C ARG A 395 -14.70 -13.65 -7.11
N ALA A 396 -14.01 -14.48 -6.33
CA ALA A 396 -13.99 -15.92 -6.52
C ALA A 396 -15.41 -16.52 -6.39
N ASP A 397 -16.20 -16.06 -5.42
CA ASP A 397 -17.59 -16.50 -5.23
C ASP A 397 -18.49 -16.13 -6.42
N LEU A 398 -18.31 -14.94 -7.01
CA LEU A 398 -19.07 -14.56 -8.21
C LEU A 398 -18.59 -15.33 -9.44
N ALA A 399 -17.29 -15.49 -9.62
CA ALA A 399 -16.72 -16.30 -10.70
C ALA A 399 -17.14 -17.76 -10.61
N ALA A 400 -17.28 -18.32 -9.40
CA ALA A 400 -17.75 -19.69 -9.16
C ALA A 400 -19.23 -19.92 -9.54
N LYS A 401 -20.00 -18.85 -9.85
CA LYS A 401 -21.37 -18.97 -10.41
C LYS A 401 -21.39 -19.33 -11.88
N GLY A 402 -20.26 -19.21 -12.59
CA GLY A 402 -20.08 -19.60 -13.99
C GLY A 402 -19.04 -20.71 -14.14
N THR A 403 -18.95 -21.28 -15.34
CA THR A 403 -17.90 -22.23 -15.71
C THR A 403 -16.76 -21.43 -16.34
N HIS A 404 -15.77 -21.03 -15.52
CA HIS A 404 -14.61 -20.24 -15.93
C HIS A 404 -14.98 -18.95 -16.70
N PRO A 405 -15.75 -18.02 -16.12
CA PRO A 405 -16.13 -16.79 -16.79
C PRO A 405 -14.88 -15.89 -17.00
N HIS A 406 -14.92 -15.04 -17.99
CA HIS A 406 -13.98 -13.94 -18.14
C HIS A 406 -14.14 -12.96 -16.96
N ILE A 407 -13.04 -12.41 -16.46
CA ILE A 407 -13.03 -11.49 -15.33
C ILE A 407 -12.41 -10.16 -15.77
N LEU A 408 -13.16 -9.07 -15.60
CA LEU A 408 -12.69 -7.71 -15.79
C LEU A 408 -12.77 -6.96 -14.45
N VAL A 409 -11.64 -6.53 -13.96
CA VAL A 409 -11.54 -5.75 -12.71
C VAL A 409 -11.30 -4.29 -13.05
N MET A 410 -12.07 -3.37 -12.49
CA MET A 410 -11.86 -1.94 -12.65
C MET A 410 -11.27 -1.35 -11.39
N SER A 411 -10.27 -0.45 -11.52
CA SER A 411 -9.71 0.30 -10.41
C SER A 411 -9.58 1.79 -10.76
N ALA A 412 -10.12 2.63 -9.88
CA ALA A 412 -9.95 4.08 -9.97
C ALA A 412 -8.72 4.59 -9.21
N THR A 413 -8.02 3.73 -8.47
CA THR A 413 -6.73 4.08 -7.91
C THR A 413 -5.66 3.85 -8.97
N PRO A 414 -5.01 4.89 -9.46
CA PRO A 414 -3.81 4.72 -10.26
C PRO A 414 -2.74 4.07 -9.38
N ILE A 415 -2.29 2.90 -9.76
CA ILE A 415 -1.17 2.19 -9.12
C ILE A 415 -0.05 2.18 -10.16
N PRO A 416 1.20 2.49 -9.80
CA PRO A 416 2.30 2.38 -10.73
C PRO A 416 2.25 1.03 -11.47
N ARG A 417 2.46 1.04 -12.78
CA ARG A 417 2.28 -0.17 -13.63
C ARG A 417 3.10 -1.35 -13.14
N THR A 418 4.31 -1.08 -12.66
CA THR A 418 5.20 -2.08 -12.06
C THR A 418 4.61 -2.68 -10.79
N LEU A 419 4.02 -1.85 -9.94
CA LEU A 419 3.38 -2.29 -8.70
C LEU A 419 2.07 -3.04 -8.98
N ALA A 420 1.31 -2.62 -9.98
CA ALA A 420 0.08 -3.31 -10.40
C ALA A 420 0.37 -4.74 -10.88
N LEU A 421 1.45 -4.95 -11.63
CA LEU A 421 1.91 -6.28 -12.07
C LEU A 421 2.32 -7.18 -10.90
N ILE A 422 2.74 -6.61 -9.78
CA ILE A 422 3.12 -7.35 -8.57
C ILE A 422 1.90 -7.64 -7.71
N LEU A 423 1.10 -6.61 -7.44
CA LEU A 423 -0.08 -6.74 -6.56
C LEU A 423 -1.15 -7.66 -7.15
N TYR A 424 -1.21 -7.71 -8.47
CA TYR A 424 -2.23 -8.41 -9.23
C TYR A 424 -1.61 -9.36 -10.27
N GLY A 425 -0.55 -10.05 -9.88
CA GLY A 425 0.27 -10.86 -10.79
C GLY A 425 -0.46 -11.95 -11.56
N ASP A 426 -1.70 -12.26 -11.18
CA ASP A 426 -2.63 -13.11 -11.91
C ASP A 426 -3.49 -12.31 -12.92
N LEU A 427 -3.42 -10.96 -12.95
CA LEU A 427 -4.18 -10.11 -13.86
C LEU A 427 -3.30 -9.54 -14.96
N ASP A 428 -3.81 -9.55 -16.18
CA ASP A 428 -3.29 -8.73 -17.27
C ASP A 428 -3.71 -7.27 -17.04
N VAL A 429 -2.84 -6.30 -17.32
CA VAL A 429 -3.08 -4.90 -16.98
C VAL A 429 -3.28 -4.06 -18.24
N SER A 430 -4.47 -3.43 -18.35
CA SER A 430 -4.77 -2.37 -19.32
C SER A 430 -4.84 -1.02 -18.63
N VAL A 431 -4.19 -0.02 -19.18
CA VAL A 431 -4.10 1.32 -18.60
C VAL A 431 -4.79 2.35 -19.50
N ILE A 432 -5.77 3.07 -18.93
CA ILE A 432 -6.38 4.24 -19.57
C ILE A 432 -5.60 5.48 -19.09
N ASP A 433 -4.65 5.91 -19.86
CA ASP A 433 -3.74 7.03 -19.62
C ASP A 433 -4.20 8.36 -20.24
N GLN A 434 -5.40 8.38 -20.84
CA GLN A 434 -6.03 9.55 -21.43
C GLN A 434 -7.36 9.84 -20.75
N LEU A 435 -7.61 11.12 -20.47
CA LEU A 435 -8.92 11.58 -20.00
C LEU A 435 -9.83 11.91 -21.20
N PRO A 436 -11.16 11.71 -21.06
CA PRO A 436 -12.12 12.11 -22.09
C PRO A 436 -12.01 13.59 -22.43
N PRO A 437 -12.23 13.98 -23.70
CA PRO A 437 -12.17 15.37 -24.12
C PRO A 437 -13.24 16.24 -23.41
N GLY A 438 -12.91 17.51 -23.16
CA GLY A 438 -13.81 18.47 -22.51
C GLY A 438 -13.75 18.52 -20.98
N ARG A 439 -12.97 17.65 -20.34
CA ARG A 439 -12.75 17.71 -18.89
C ARG A 439 -11.72 18.78 -18.55
N GLN A 440 -12.09 19.72 -17.67
CA GLN A 440 -11.17 20.74 -17.18
C GLN A 440 -10.35 20.21 -16.00
N PRO A 441 -9.04 20.53 -15.94
CA PRO A 441 -8.20 20.18 -14.80
C PRO A 441 -8.72 20.83 -13.51
N VAL A 442 -8.72 20.09 -12.41
CA VAL A 442 -9.09 20.64 -11.09
C VAL A 442 -7.91 21.45 -10.55
N GLU A 443 -8.11 22.74 -10.33
CA GLU A 443 -7.11 23.59 -9.70
C GLU A 443 -6.96 23.22 -8.22
N THR A 444 -5.73 22.94 -7.79
CA THR A 444 -5.45 22.47 -6.43
C THR A 444 -4.58 23.48 -5.68
N TYR A 445 -5.03 23.88 -4.50
CA TYR A 445 -4.33 24.81 -3.61
C TYR A 445 -4.08 24.18 -2.25
N ALA A 446 -2.91 24.45 -1.66
CA ALA A 446 -2.58 24.09 -0.29
C ALA A 446 -2.41 25.37 0.53
N VAL A 447 -3.22 25.52 1.59
CA VAL A 447 -3.30 26.76 2.39
C VAL A 447 -3.30 26.44 3.89
N PRO A 448 -2.80 27.35 4.74
CA PRO A 448 -2.91 27.21 6.19
C PRO A 448 -4.34 27.50 6.68
N GLY A 449 -4.68 27.04 7.89
CA GLY A 449 -5.99 27.25 8.52
C GLY A 449 -6.39 28.73 8.70
N SER A 450 -5.42 29.64 8.75
CA SER A 450 -5.68 31.08 8.77
C SER A 450 -6.45 31.60 7.53
N TYR A 451 -6.52 30.78 6.46
CA TYR A 451 -7.25 31.11 5.23
C TYR A 451 -8.73 30.72 5.26
N HIS A 452 -9.24 30.07 6.31
CA HIS A 452 -10.67 29.69 6.41
C HIS A 452 -11.66 30.81 6.02
N PRO A 453 -11.52 32.07 6.49
CA PRO A 453 -12.47 33.11 6.10
C PRO A 453 -12.50 33.36 4.59
N ARG A 454 -11.33 33.26 3.94
CA ARG A 454 -11.22 33.45 2.50
C ARG A 454 -11.78 32.26 1.72
N VAL A 455 -11.56 31.05 2.23
CA VAL A 455 -12.10 29.82 1.64
C VAL A 455 -13.62 29.81 1.75
N TYR A 456 -14.18 30.20 2.90
CA TYR A 456 -15.64 30.30 3.07
C TYR A 456 -16.27 31.36 2.17
N GLY A 457 -15.62 32.51 2.02
CA GLY A 457 -16.05 33.51 1.05
C GLY A 457 -16.03 33.02 -0.39
N PHE A 458 -15.04 32.19 -0.75
CA PHE A 458 -14.95 31.58 -2.07
C PHE A 458 -16.04 30.52 -2.29
N ILE A 459 -16.32 29.66 -1.29
CA ILE A 459 -17.45 28.71 -1.34
C ILE A 459 -18.75 29.45 -1.57
N ARG A 460 -19.02 30.52 -0.79
CA ARG A 460 -20.25 31.32 -0.92
C ARG A 460 -20.42 31.85 -2.33
N LYS A 461 -19.36 32.44 -2.88
CA LYS A 461 -19.40 32.96 -4.26
C LYS A 461 -19.84 31.90 -5.26
N LEU A 462 -19.28 30.69 -5.16
CA LEU A 462 -19.60 29.60 -6.09
C LEU A 462 -21.00 29.02 -5.85
N VAL A 463 -21.46 28.99 -4.60
CA VAL A 463 -22.85 28.60 -4.30
C VAL A 463 -23.84 29.63 -4.83
N ASP A 464 -23.55 30.92 -4.72
CA ASP A 464 -24.35 32.01 -5.32
C ASP A 464 -24.41 31.89 -6.86
N GLU A 465 -23.37 31.31 -7.49
CA GLU A 465 -23.34 30.96 -8.92
C GLU A 465 -24.09 29.65 -9.23
N GLY A 466 -24.77 29.05 -8.24
CA GLY A 466 -25.52 27.80 -8.37
C GLY A 466 -24.67 26.56 -8.33
N ARG A 467 -23.45 26.56 -7.71
CA ARG A 467 -22.59 25.41 -7.53
C ARG A 467 -22.76 24.80 -6.16
N GLN A 468 -22.20 23.61 -5.98
CA GLN A 468 -22.20 22.89 -4.71
C GLN A 468 -20.77 22.64 -4.23
N ALA A 469 -20.62 22.46 -2.91
CA ALA A 469 -19.32 22.27 -2.30
C ALA A 469 -19.29 21.02 -1.39
N TYR A 470 -18.14 20.34 -1.40
CA TYR A 470 -17.78 19.32 -0.42
C TYR A 470 -16.80 19.91 0.60
N ILE A 471 -16.98 19.55 1.87
CA ILE A 471 -15.99 19.79 2.94
C ILE A 471 -15.71 18.46 3.61
N VAL A 472 -14.49 17.97 3.51
CA VAL A 472 -14.06 16.66 4.03
C VAL A 472 -13.20 16.85 5.26
N CYS A 473 -13.57 16.18 6.36
CA CYS A 473 -12.82 16.15 7.59
C CYS A 473 -12.15 14.78 7.76
N PRO A 474 -10.93 14.70 8.34
CA PRO A 474 -10.29 13.42 8.62
C PRO A 474 -11.07 12.64 9.69
N MET A 475 -10.98 11.32 9.64
CA MET A 475 -11.43 10.45 10.72
C MET A 475 -10.55 10.69 11.96
N VAL A 476 -11.17 10.77 13.13
CA VAL A 476 -10.46 10.82 14.42
C VAL A 476 -10.32 9.38 14.91
N GLU A 477 -9.09 8.89 15.11
CA GLU A 477 -8.88 7.57 15.72
C GLU A 477 -9.43 7.53 17.15
N GLU A 478 -10.10 6.45 17.49
CA GLU A 478 -10.63 6.22 18.84
C GLU A 478 -9.47 6.08 19.86
N ASN A 479 -9.06 7.19 20.46
CA ASN A 479 -8.43 7.15 21.75
C ASN A 479 -9.50 7.51 22.79
N ASP A 480 -9.58 6.78 23.89
CA ASP A 480 -10.60 6.90 24.96
C ASP A 480 -10.76 8.31 25.57
N GLU A 481 -9.92 9.27 25.18
CA GLU A 481 -9.93 10.66 25.67
C GLU A 481 -10.36 11.71 24.65
N LEU A 482 -10.67 11.32 23.38
CA LEU A 482 -11.06 12.27 22.31
C LEU A 482 -12.55 12.15 21.95
N PRO A 483 -13.21 13.26 21.56
CA PRO A 483 -14.63 13.27 21.21
C PRO A 483 -14.94 12.34 20.04
N ASP A 484 -16.04 11.57 20.16
CA ASP A 484 -16.60 10.68 19.14
C ASP A 484 -16.66 11.39 17.77
N GLU A 485 -16.17 10.76 16.71
CA GLU A 485 -16.20 11.28 15.32
C GLU A 485 -17.53 11.89 14.89
N ARG A 486 -18.64 11.29 15.36
CA ARG A 486 -20.01 11.78 15.13
C ARG A 486 -20.18 13.21 15.65
N LYS A 487 -19.65 13.48 16.85
CA LYS A 487 -19.74 14.81 17.45
C LYS A 487 -18.92 15.81 16.69
N ALA A 488 -17.69 15.47 16.29
CA ALA A 488 -16.79 16.37 15.60
C ALA A 488 -17.34 16.83 14.23
N VAL A 489 -17.78 15.91 13.36
CA VAL A 489 -18.36 16.26 12.04
C VAL A 489 -19.73 16.94 12.19
N THR A 490 -20.57 16.46 13.10
CA THR A 490 -21.90 17.04 13.35
C THR A 490 -21.80 18.43 13.96
N GLU A 491 -20.89 18.65 14.91
CA GLU A 491 -20.65 19.96 15.53
C GLU A 491 -20.05 20.93 14.52
N TYR A 492 -19.11 20.46 13.69
CA TYR A 492 -18.52 21.27 12.63
C TYR A 492 -19.57 21.67 11.58
N ALA A 493 -20.40 20.74 11.14
CA ALA A 493 -21.49 21.04 10.21
C ALA A 493 -22.51 22.03 10.81
N LYS A 494 -22.86 21.86 12.09
CA LYS A 494 -23.73 22.82 12.81
C LYS A 494 -23.10 24.20 12.94
N LYS A 495 -21.81 24.27 13.23
CA LYS A 495 -21.05 25.52 13.28
C LYS A 495 -21.06 26.21 11.91
N LEU A 496 -20.80 25.47 10.84
CA LEU A 496 -20.86 26.01 9.48
C LEU A 496 -22.28 26.52 9.15
N GLN A 497 -23.32 25.76 9.48
CA GLN A 497 -24.71 26.16 9.25
C GLN A 497 -25.11 27.42 10.03
N ASN A 498 -24.74 27.51 11.31
CA ASN A 498 -25.23 28.54 12.19
C ASN A 498 -24.39 29.85 12.17
N GLU A 499 -23.05 29.70 12.02
CA GLU A 499 -22.12 30.82 12.18
C GLU A 499 -21.51 31.29 10.85
N VAL A 500 -21.36 30.40 9.86
CA VAL A 500 -20.65 30.72 8.60
C VAL A 500 -21.61 30.86 7.42
N PHE A 501 -22.56 29.94 7.28
CA PHE A 501 -23.50 29.84 6.17
C PHE A 501 -24.94 29.72 6.64
N PRO A 502 -25.47 30.71 7.40
CA PRO A 502 -26.80 30.60 7.97
C PRO A 502 -27.93 30.57 6.92
N ASP A 503 -27.69 31.08 5.75
CA ASP A 503 -28.58 31.19 4.60
C ASP A 503 -28.47 30.05 3.59
N LEU A 504 -27.45 29.19 3.71
CA LEU A 504 -27.21 28.01 2.84
C LEU A 504 -27.66 26.73 3.52
N LYS A 505 -27.94 25.70 2.73
CA LYS A 505 -28.30 24.38 3.25
C LYS A 505 -27.05 23.52 3.41
N VAL A 506 -26.64 23.28 4.65
CA VAL A 506 -25.51 22.45 5.00
C VAL A 506 -26.01 21.10 5.51
N ALA A 507 -25.64 20.02 4.84
CA ALA A 507 -25.87 18.65 5.30
C ALA A 507 -24.56 17.98 5.72
N PHE A 508 -24.65 16.85 6.45
CA PHE A 508 -23.47 16.08 6.83
C PHE A 508 -23.69 14.56 6.62
N VAL A 509 -22.59 13.86 6.38
CA VAL A 509 -22.58 12.40 6.28
C VAL A 509 -21.32 11.84 6.93
N HIS A 510 -21.44 10.72 7.67
CA HIS A 510 -20.29 10.04 8.30
C HIS A 510 -20.45 8.51 8.30
N GLY A 511 -19.35 7.79 8.54
CA GLY A 511 -19.26 6.32 8.42
C GLY A 511 -20.29 5.53 9.22
N LYS A 512 -20.61 5.99 10.43
CA LYS A 512 -21.49 5.31 11.37
C LYS A 512 -23.01 5.56 11.15
N MET A 513 -23.40 6.38 10.16
CA MET A 513 -24.82 6.55 9.79
C MET A 513 -25.37 5.26 9.15
N LYS A 514 -26.67 5.01 9.31
CA LYS A 514 -27.37 3.90 8.64
C LYS A 514 -27.34 4.12 7.12
N ALA A 515 -27.27 3.02 6.35
CA ALA A 515 -27.21 3.09 4.89
C ALA A 515 -28.31 3.95 4.29
N LYS A 516 -29.58 3.77 4.71
CA LYS A 516 -30.72 4.57 4.25
C LYS A 516 -30.60 6.06 4.52
N GLU A 517 -30.00 6.44 5.66
CA GLU A 517 -29.79 7.85 6.00
C GLU A 517 -28.69 8.47 5.13
N LYS A 518 -27.60 7.72 4.89
CA LYS A 518 -26.54 8.14 3.95
C LYS A 518 -27.09 8.34 2.55
N ASP A 519 -27.88 7.38 2.09
CA ASP A 519 -28.49 7.40 0.76
C ASP A 519 -29.43 8.60 0.59
N ALA A 520 -30.23 8.90 1.60
CA ALA A 520 -31.13 10.06 1.58
C ALA A 520 -30.36 11.39 1.49
N VAL A 521 -29.29 11.55 2.30
CA VAL A 521 -28.46 12.78 2.25
C VAL A 521 -27.76 12.92 0.92
N MET A 522 -27.18 11.84 0.39
CA MET A 522 -26.47 11.85 -0.90
C MET A 522 -27.43 12.12 -2.07
N THR A 523 -28.64 11.57 -2.04
CA THR A 523 -29.67 11.82 -3.04
C THR A 523 -30.12 13.29 -3.02
N ALA A 524 -30.35 13.85 -1.84
CA ALA A 524 -30.71 15.26 -1.68
C ALA A 524 -29.59 16.19 -2.19
N PHE A 525 -28.33 15.84 -1.93
CA PHE A 525 -27.20 16.59 -2.45
C PHE A 525 -27.08 16.48 -3.99
N ALA A 526 -27.27 15.29 -4.55
CA ALA A 526 -27.26 15.09 -6.00
C ALA A 526 -28.43 15.81 -6.69
N ALA A 527 -29.59 15.93 -6.03
CA ALA A 527 -30.76 16.68 -6.51
C ALA A 527 -30.64 18.20 -6.32
N HIS A 528 -29.51 18.70 -5.81
CA HIS A 528 -29.31 20.14 -5.50
C HIS A 528 -30.28 20.69 -4.45
N GLU A 529 -30.72 19.81 -3.53
CA GLU A 529 -31.52 20.25 -2.37
C GLU A 529 -30.63 20.72 -1.21
N THR A 530 -29.34 20.49 -1.30
CA THR A 530 -28.29 20.85 -0.34
C THR A 530 -27.14 21.53 -1.07
N ASP A 531 -26.61 22.62 -0.52
CA ASP A 531 -25.55 23.42 -1.12
C ASP A 531 -24.15 22.96 -0.71
N ILE A 532 -24.00 22.60 0.55
CA ILE A 532 -22.71 22.18 1.13
C ILE A 532 -22.89 20.84 1.82
N LEU A 533 -22.03 19.86 1.47
CA LEU A 533 -21.98 18.56 2.12
C LEU A 533 -20.69 18.40 2.93
N VAL A 534 -20.84 18.32 4.26
CA VAL A 534 -19.74 18.02 5.19
C VAL A 534 -19.63 16.51 5.38
N SER A 535 -18.45 15.95 5.23
CA SER A 535 -18.27 14.49 5.32
C SER A 535 -16.95 14.08 5.96
N THR A 536 -16.91 12.83 6.43
CA THR A 536 -15.65 12.09 6.61
C THR A 536 -15.23 11.45 5.29
N THR A 537 -14.24 10.55 5.30
CA THR A 537 -13.74 9.80 4.13
C THR A 537 -14.81 8.98 3.39
N VAL A 538 -16.04 8.92 3.88
CA VAL A 538 -17.16 8.16 3.26
C VAL A 538 -17.48 8.62 1.83
N ILE A 539 -17.14 9.87 1.45
CA ILE A 539 -17.30 10.38 0.08
C ILE A 539 -16.32 9.78 -0.92
N GLU A 540 -15.28 9.07 -0.47
CA GLU A 540 -14.40 8.31 -1.39
C GLU A 540 -15.20 7.35 -2.27
N VAL A 541 -16.43 7.00 -1.89
CA VAL A 541 -17.31 6.08 -2.61
C VAL A 541 -18.52 6.78 -3.20
N GLY A 542 -18.51 6.93 -4.47
CA GLY A 542 -19.54 6.59 -5.39
C GLY A 542 -20.50 7.60 -5.93
N VAL A 543 -20.92 8.68 -5.32
CA VAL A 543 -21.94 9.53 -5.96
C VAL A 543 -21.30 10.58 -6.85
N ASP A 544 -21.68 10.55 -8.13
CA ASP A 544 -21.29 11.56 -9.11
C ASP A 544 -22.23 12.78 -9.00
N VAL A 545 -21.68 13.92 -8.61
CA VAL A 545 -22.42 15.19 -8.55
C VAL A 545 -21.72 16.19 -9.47
N PRO A 546 -22.11 16.28 -10.75
CA PRO A 546 -21.46 17.14 -11.74
C PRO A 546 -21.48 18.63 -11.38
N ASN A 547 -22.42 19.06 -10.55
CA ASN A 547 -22.56 20.44 -10.09
C ASN A 547 -21.63 20.80 -8.94
N ALA A 548 -20.99 19.83 -8.27
CA ALA A 548 -20.03 20.09 -7.20
C ALA A 548 -18.71 20.61 -7.79
N ALA A 549 -18.43 21.91 -7.55
CA ALA A 549 -17.27 22.61 -8.11
C ALA A 549 -16.14 22.82 -7.09
N VAL A 550 -16.38 22.63 -5.79
CA VAL A 550 -15.37 22.84 -4.75
C VAL A 550 -15.25 21.61 -3.85
N MET A 551 -14.01 21.20 -3.61
CA MET A 551 -13.62 20.21 -2.61
C MET A 551 -12.69 20.90 -1.61
N VAL A 552 -13.10 21.01 -0.36
CA VAL A 552 -12.23 21.46 0.74
C VAL A 552 -11.87 20.25 1.60
N ILE A 553 -10.59 20.08 1.91
CA ILE A 553 -10.10 18.98 2.74
C ILE A 553 -9.40 19.57 3.97
N GLU A 554 -10.01 19.37 5.13
CA GLU A 554 -9.50 19.82 6.42
C GLU A 554 -8.41 18.89 6.92
N ASN A 555 -7.36 19.43 7.54
CA ASN A 555 -6.21 18.69 8.07
C ASN A 555 -5.66 17.69 7.01
N ALA A 556 -5.39 18.21 5.82
CA ALA A 556 -5.02 17.40 4.65
C ALA A 556 -3.78 16.52 4.87
N GLU A 557 -2.93 16.84 5.86
CA GLU A 557 -1.79 16.03 6.28
C GLU A 557 -2.16 14.66 6.82
N ARG A 558 -3.40 14.45 7.26
CA ARG A 558 -3.88 13.16 7.77
C ARG A 558 -4.31 12.19 6.68
N PHE A 559 -4.40 12.66 5.44
CA PHE A 559 -4.81 11.82 4.30
C PHE A 559 -3.59 11.35 3.51
N GLY A 560 -3.68 10.16 2.95
CA GLY A 560 -2.74 9.68 1.95
C GLY A 560 -2.85 10.43 0.62
N LEU A 561 -1.77 10.47 -0.17
CA LEU A 561 -1.80 11.12 -1.49
C LEU A 561 -2.85 10.48 -2.41
N SER A 562 -2.96 9.15 -2.40
CA SER A 562 -3.98 8.42 -3.17
C SER A 562 -5.40 8.78 -2.74
N GLN A 563 -5.65 8.96 -1.42
CA GLN A 563 -6.96 9.42 -0.91
C GLN A 563 -7.25 10.86 -1.31
N LEU A 564 -6.28 11.77 -1.17
CA LEU A 564 -6.42 13.15 -1.62
C LEU A 564 -6.74 13.23 -3.11
N HIS A 565 -6.10 12.38 -3.92
CA HIS A 565 -6.37 12.30 -5.35
C HIS A 565 -7.79 11.79 -5.66
N GLN A 566 -8.25 10.75 -4.97
CA GLN A 566 -9.63 10.24 -5.11
C GLN A 566 -10.67 11.29 -4.72
N LEU A 567 -10.45 11.99 -3.60
CA LEU A 567 -11.32 13.09 -3.16
C LEU A 567 -11.33 14.24 -4.18
N ARG A 568 -10.17 14.65 -4.68
CA ARG A 568 -10.08 15.64 -5.76
C ARG A 568 -10.87 15.22 -6.99
N GLY A 569 -10.84 13.95 -7.35
CA GLY A 569 -11.57 13.38 -8.48
C GLY A 569 -13.10 13.39 -8.33
N ARG A 570 -13.64 13.73 -7.13
CA ARG A 570 -15.10 13.89 -6.91
C ARG A 570 -15.64 15.21 -7.44
N VAL A 571 -14.78 16.17 -7.70
CA VAL A 571 -15.12 17.41 -8.42
C VAL A 571 -14.50 17.42 -9.82
N GLY A 572 -14.85 18.38 -10.66
CA GLY A 572 -14.34 18.44 -12.05
C GLY A 572 -15.04 17.46 -13.01
N ARG A 573 -16.27 17.05 -12.70
CA ARG A 573 -17.09 16.17 -13.55
C ARG A 573 -18.11 16.91 -14.40
N GLY A 574 -18.31 18.20 -14.10
CA GLY A 574 -19.15 19.11 -14.87
C GLY A 574 -18.36 19.92 -15.91
N ARG A 575 -19.06 20.87 -16.55
CA ARG A 575 -18.47 21.78 -17.56
C ARG A 575 -17.76 23.00 -16.92
N HIS A 576 -17.86 23.15 -15.60
CA HIS A 576 -17.36 24.32 -14.88
C HIS A 576 -15.98 24.03 -14.28
N GLN A 577 -15.17 25.10 -14.16
CA GLN A 577 -13.90 25.03 -13.45
C GLN A 577 -14.14 24.55 -12.02
N SER A 578 -13.36 23.62 -11.56
CA SER A 578 -13.46 23.05 -10.22
C SER A 578 -12.16 23.21 -9.44
N TYR A 579 -12.30 23.26 -8.13
CA TYR A 579 -11.23 23.61 -7.21
C TYR A 579 -11.12 22.59 -6.08
N CYS A 580 -9.88 22.26 -5.71
CA CYS A 580 -9.56 21.45 -4.54
C CYS A 580 -8.67 22.25 -3.60
N ILE A 581 -9.13 22.48 -2.37
CA ILE A 581 -8.44 23.30 -1.37
C ILE A 581 -8.02 22.38 -0.22
N LEU A 582 -6.71 22.21 -0.04
CA LEU A 582 -6.10 21.41 1.00
C LEU A 582 -5.71 22.33 2.16
N ILE A 583 -6.31 22.15 3.33
CA ILE A 583 -6.03 22.96 4.52
C ILE A 583 -5.12 22.17 5.45
N SER A 584 -3.98 22.75 5.82
CA SER A 584 -3.01 22.13 6.75
C SER A 584 -2.21 23.19 7.49
N ASP A 585 -2.14 23.07 8.81
CA ASP A 585 -1.28 23.88 9.68
C ASP A 585 0.05 23.17 10.02
N ASN A 586 0.21 21.93 9.57
CA ASN A 586 1.43 21.16 9.81
C ASN A 586 2.57 21.69 8.93
N ARG A 587 3.66 22.16 9.56
CA ARG A 587 4.82 22.74 8.91
C ARG A 587 5.97 21.77 8.66
N ASN A 588 5.78 20.48 8.92
CA ASN A 588 6.78 19.44 8.67
C ASN A 588 7.13 19.40 7.16
N GLU A 589 8.41 19.25 6.84
CA GLU A 589 8.90 19.20 5.46
C GLU A 589 8.29 18.04 4.65
N GLU A 590 8.03 16.90 5.28
CA GLU A 590 7.37 15.77 4.67
C GLU A 590 5.94 16.11 4.24
N THR A 591 5.17 16.74 5.13
CA THR A 591 3.81 17.22 4.81
C THR A 591 3.82 18.23 3.68
N LYS A 592 4.75 19.18 3.71
CA LYS A 592 4.89 20.16 2.62
C LYS A 592 5.22 19.49 1.30
N ALA A 593 6.14 18.53 1.29
CA ALA A 593 6.48 17.75 0.10
C ALA A 593 5.27 17.03 -0.48
N ARG A 594 4.49 16.36 0.36
CA ARG A 594 3.25 15.64 -0.03
C ARG A 594 2.21 16.58 -0.63
N LEU A 595 1.87 17.67 0.05
CA LEU A 595 0.88 18.62 -0.44
C LEU A 595 1.34 19.32 -1.72
N LYS A 596 2.65 19.56 -1.88
CA LYS A 596 3.26 20.11 -3.09
C LYS A 596 3.09 19.19 -4.30
N VAL A 597 3.14 17.88 -4.12
CA VAL A 597 2.84 16.92 -5.21
C VAL A 597 1.42 17.15 -5.72
N MET A 598 0.43 17.23 -4.82
CA MET A 598 -0.98 17.44 -5.19
C MET A 598 -1.24 18.76 -5.94
N THR A 599 -0.47 19.81 -5.63
CA THR A 599 -0.61 21.11 -6.32
C THR A 599 0.10 21.17 -7.67
N LYS A 600 1.11 20.30 -7.89
CA LYS A 600 1.94 20.32 -9.12
C LYS A 600 1.39 19.47 -10.26
N THR A 601 0.68 18.40 -9.93
CA THR A 601 0.18 17.46 -10.94
C THR A 601 -1.25 17.02 -10.69
N THR A 602 -1.99 16.83 -11.78
CA THR A 602 -3.31 16.22 -11.78
C THR A 602 -3.26 14.75 -12.20
N ASP A 603 -2.11 14.27 -12.68
CA ASP A 603 -1.87 12.90 -13.11
C ASP A 603 -1.83 11.96 -11.92
N GLY A 604 -2.82 11.07 -11.83
CA GLY A 604 -2.94 10.11 -10.74
C GLY A 604 -1.81 9.08 -10.68
N PHE A 605 -1.23 8.70 -11.82
CA PHE A 605 -0.10 7.75 -11.84
C PHE A 605 1.15 8.39 -11.24
N LYS A 606 1.45 9.64 -11.59
CA LYS A 606 2.57 10.38 -10.98
C LYS A 606 2.37 10.62 -9.49
N ILE A 607 1.13 10.87 -9.05
CA ILE A 607 0.81 11.01 -7.63
C ILE A 607 1.05 9.69 -6.90
N ALA A 608 0.66 8.56 -7.50
CA ALA A 608 0.86 7.25 -6.91
C ALA A 608 2.35 6.86 -6.84
N GLU A 609 3.15 7.20 -7.84
CA GLU A 609 4.62 7.02 -7.83
C GLU A 609 5.27 7.83 -6.70
N GLU A 610 4.86 9.10 -6.53
CA GLU A 610 5.36 9.94 -5.44
C GLU A 610 4.87 9.49 -4.06
N ASP A 611 3.62 8.99 -3.93
CA ASP A 611 3.11 8.41 -2.69
C ASP A 611 3.95 7.19 -2.27
N LEU A 612 4.27 6.32 -3.23
CA LEU A 612 5.13 5.16 -3.02
C LEU A 612 6.55 5.59 -2.58
N ARG A 613 7.12 6.60 -3.24
CA ARG A 613 8.45 7.13 -2.93
C ARG A 613 8.53 7.76 -1.53
N LEU A 614 7.48 8.46 -1.10
CA LEU A 614 7.46 9.19 0.18
C LEU A 614 7.14 8.30 1.39
N ARG A 615 6.31 7.28 1.22
CA ARG A 615 5.91 6.38 2.32
C ARG A 615 6.81 5.18 2.47
N GLY A 616 7.49 4.77 1.40
CA GLY A 616 8.10 3.45 1.31
C GLY A 616 7.05 2.32 1.16
N PRO A 617 7.49 1.11 0.81
CA PRO A 617 6.58 -0.01 0.48
C PRO A 617 5.92 -0.65 1.70
N GLY A 618 6.47 -0.45 2.91
CA GLY A 618 6.00 -1.12 4.13
C GLY A 618 4.54 -0.85 4.46
N ASP A 619 4.04 0.35 4.16
CA ASP A 619 2.65 0.74 4.42
C ASP A 619 1.69 0.36 3.27
N PHE A 620 2.20 0.13 2.05
CA PHE A 620 1.40 -0.25 0.89
C PHE A 620 0.97 -1.72 0.94
N PHE A 621 1.82 -2.57 1.48
CA PHE A 621 1.55 -4.00 1.71
C PHE A 621 0.91 -4.26 3.07
N GLY A 622 0.22 -3.27 3.65
CA GLY A 622 -0.42 -3.36 4.96
C GLY A 622 -0.86 -4.78 5.28
N GLN A 623 -0.40 -5.28 6.41
CA GLN A 623 -0.50 -6.67 6.86
C GLN A 623 -1.80 -7.34 6.39
N ARG A 624 -1.69 -8.36 5.49
CA ARG A 624 -2.71 -9.39 5.18
C ARG A 624 -3.76 -9.11 4.09
N GLN A 625 -3.69 -8.09 3.23
CA GLN A 625 -4.80 -7.91 2.27
C GLN A 625 -4.71 -8.73 0.96
N HIS A 626 -3.54 -9.28 0.57
CA HIS A 626 -3.39 -9.82 -0.79
C HIS A 626 -2.94 -11.29 -0.90
N GLY A 627 -2.67 -11.98 0.22
CA GLY A 627 -2.25 -13.39 0.19
C GLY A 627 -0.90 -13.66 -0.51
N LEU A 628 -0.15 -12.64 -0.86
CA LEU A 628 1.18 -12.77 -1.45
C LEU A 628 2.27 -12.79 -0.37
N PRO A 629 3.41 -13.45 -0.63
CA PRO A 629 4.55 -13.44 0.29
C PRO A 629 5.04 -12.01 0.54
N GLY A 630 5.28 -11.65 1.80
CA GLY A 630 5.84 -10.35 2.15
C GLY A 630 7.33 -10.25 1.76
N LEU A 631 7.72 -9.15 1.12
CA LEU A 631 9.12 -8.83 0.86
C LEU A 631 9.79 -8.34 2.14
N LYS A 632 11.01 -8.80 2.43
CA LYS A 632 11.74 -8.48 3.65
C LYS A 632 12.85 -7.44 3.43
N ILE A 633 13.44 -7.42 2.23
CA ILE A 633 14.58 -6.55 1.85
C ILE A 633 14.25 -5.68 0.64
N ALA A 634 13.60 -6.26 -0.37
CA ALA A 634 13.27 -5.54 -1.58
C ALA A 634 12.24 -4.44 -1.31
N ASP A 635 12.52 -3.26 -1.83
CA ASP A 635 11.66 -2.09 -1.79
C ASP A 635 11.13 -1.79 -3.19
N ILE A 636 9.91 -2.18 -3.48
CA ILE A 636 9.33 -2.04 -4.81
C ILE A 636 9.27 -0.57 -5.26
N GLY A 637 9.18 0.37 -4.32
CA GLY A 637 9.18 1.80 -4.61
C GLY A 637 10.55 2.34 -5.06
N CYS A 638 11.63 1.79 -4.51
CA CYS A 638 13.00 2.19 -4.80
C CYS A 638 13.69 1.24 -5.78
N ASP A 639 13.37 -0.05 -5.74
CA ASP A 639 14.06 -1.11 -6.50
C ASP A 639 13.39 -1.39 -7.86
N THR A 640 12.77 -0.39 -8.51
CA THR A 640 12.02 -0.57 -9.77
C THR A 640 12.88 -1.12 -10.92
N GLN A 641 14.13 -0.68 -11.02
CA GLN A 641 15.06 -1.20 -12.02
C GLN A 641 15.45 -2.65 -11.71
N LEU A 642 15.75 -2.95 -10.45
CA LEU A 642 16.10 -4.29 -9.99
C LEU A 642 14.95 -5.28 -10.22
N LEU A 643 13.70 -4.81 -10.05
CA LEU A 643 12.50 -5.59 -10.35
C LEU A 643 12.40 -5.95 -11.84
N GLN A 644 12.71 -4.99 -12.74
CA GLN A 644 12.71 -5.27 -14.17
C GLN A 644 13.80 -6.29 -14.54
N GLU A 645 14.98 -6.14 -13.99
CA GLU A 645 16.10 -7.09 -14.17
C GLU A 645 15.70 -8.49 -13.67
N ALA A 646 15.16 -8.59 -12.45
CA ALA A 646 14.73 -9.85 -11.86
C ALA A 646 13.59 -10.52 -12.65
N ARG A 647 12.67 -9.71 -13.17
CA ARG A 647 11.58 -10.20 -14.02
C ARG A 647 12.10 -10.78 -15.33
N GLN A 648 12.96 -10.07 -16.03
CA GLN A 648 13.54 -10.56 -17.30
C GLN A 648 14.30 -11.86 -17.09
N ALA A 649 15.08 -11.95 -16.01
CA ALA A 649 15.79 -13.17 -15.66
C ALA A 649 14.83 -14.34 -15.33
N ALA A 650 13.73 -14.06 -14.62
CA ALA A 650 12.72 -15.07 -14.29
C ALA A 650 11.98 -15.58 -15.53
N GLU A 651 11.61 -14.67 -16.45
CA GLU A 651 10.98 -14.98 -17.72
C GLU A 651 11.90 -15.88 -18.57
N ALA A 652 13.14 -15.48 -18.74
CA ALA A 652 14.13 -16.25 -19.51
C ALA A 652 14.42 -17.65 -18.90
N LEU A 653 14.43 -17.76 -17.57
CA LEU A 653 14.57 -19.06 -16.92
C LEU A 653 13.36 -19.96 -17.17
N LEU A 654 12.15 -19.45 -17.00
CA LEU A 654 10.91 -20.21 -17.17
C LEU A 654 10.64 -20.63 -18.63
N GLU A 655 11.15 -19.88 -19.62
CA GLU A 655 11.14 -20.29 -21.02
C GLU A 655 12.01 -21.54 -21.26
N GLN A 656 13.13 -21.64 -20.57
CA GLN A 656 14.09 -22.76 -20.71
C GLN A 656 13.78 -23.93 -19.78
N ASP A 657 13.33 -23.65 -18.57
CA ASP A 657 13.06 -24.63 -17.50
C ASP A 657 11.76 -24.29 -16.75
N PRO A 658 10.58 -24.59 -17.34
CA PRO A 658 9.28 -24.25 -16.73
C PRO A 658 9.06 -24.87 -15.35
N ASP A 659 9.65 -26.05 -15.10
CA ASP A 659 9.49 -26.81 -13.86
C ASP A 659 10.57 -26.50 -12.82
N LEU A 660 11.58 -25.68 -13.15
CA LEU A 660 12.76 -25.41 -12.31
C LEU A 660 13.55 -26.69 -11.95
N ALA A 661 13.57 -27.66 -12.86
CA ALA A 661 14.26 -28.92 -12.65
C ALA A 661 15.78 -28.73 -12.50
N THR A 662 16.34 -27.73 -13.19
CA THR A 662 17.78 -27.38 -13.11
C THR A 662 18.10 -26.54 -11.86
N CYS A 663 17.11 -26.04 -11.13
CA CYS A 663 17.27 -25.14 -9.99
C CYS A 663 16.43 -25.60 -8.78
N PRO A 664 16.73 -26.77 -8.18
CA PRO A 664 15.91 -27.33 -7.11
C PRO A 664 15.85 -26.45 -5.88
N ALA A 665 16.90 -25.70 -5.54
CA ALA A 665 16.88 -24.72 -4.44
C ALA A 665 15.88 -23.60 -4.65
N ALA A 666 15.74 -23.10 -5.89
CA ALA A 666 14.72 -22.12 -6.25
C ALA A 666 13.31 -22.71 -6.13
N ALA A 667 13.10 -23.94 -6.61
CA ALA A 667 11.83 -24.63 -6.54
C ALA A 667 11.38 -24.87 -5.09
N GLU A 668 12.29 -25.35 -4.22
CA GLU A 668 12.03 -25.55 -2.79
C GLU A 668 11.68 -24.24 -2.09
N ARG A 669 12.48 -23.19 -2.32
CA ARG A 669 12.27 -21.89 -1.72
C ARG A 669 10.96 -21.23 -2.15
N LEU A 670 10.60 -21.39 -3.43
CA LEU A 670 9.33 -20.95 -3.98
C LEU A 670 8.15 -21.66 -3.31
N ALA A 671 8.23 -22.99 -3.16
CA ALA A 671 7.21 -23.79 -2.50
C ALA A 671 7.00 -23.33 -1.04
N GLU A 672 8.07 -23.06 -0.29
CA GLU A 672 7.99 -22.51 1.08
C GLU A 672 7.32 -21.14 1.13
N LEU A 673 7.73 -20.22 0.25
CA LEU A 673 7.18 -18.86 0.21
C LEU A 673 5.70 -18.84 -0.09
N PHE A 674 5.24 -19.66 -1.02
CA PHE A 674 3.86 -19.72 -1.45
C PHE A 674 2.98 -20.68 -0.64
N ALA A 675 3.53 -21.65 0.09
CA ALA A 675 2.78 -22.47 1.03
C ALA A 675 2.17 -21.66 2.17
N GLN A 676 2.91 -20.68 2.71
CA GLN A 676 2.41 -19.76 3.71
C GLN A 676 1.30 -18.83 3.18
N ALA A 677 1.33 -18.55 1.88
CA ALA A 677 0.29 -17.77 1.21
C ALA A 677 -0.95 -18.61 0.86
N ALA A 678 -0.79 -19.90 0.62
CA ALA A 678 -1.88 -20.83 0.26
C ALA A 678 -2.90 -21.04 1.40
N ASP A 679 -2.48 -20.98 2.66
CA ASP A 679 -3.39 -21.05 3.81
C ASP A 679 -4.31 -19.82 3.95
N THR A 680 -3.92 -18.70 3.37
CA THR A 680 -4.69 -17.44 3.40
C THR A 680 -5.56 -17.24 2.16
N LEU A 681 -5.16 -17.81 1.05
CA LEU A 681 -5.89 -17.85 -0.21
C LEU A 681 -6.28 -19.32 -0.42
N ASN A 682 -7.56 -19.60 -0.54
CA ASN A 682 -8.09 -20.94 -0.81
C ASN A 682 -7.68 -21.39 -2.24
N TRP A 683 -6.35 -21.51 -2.47
CA TRP A 683 -5.70 -21.78 -3.76
C TRP A 683 -6.12 -23.12 -4.41
N GLN A 684 -6.76 -23.99 -3.60
CA GLN A 684 -7.31 -25.26 -4.09
C GLN A 684 -8.65 -25.10 -4.82
N LYS A 685 -9.29 -23.91 -4.76
CA LYS A 685 -10.57 -23.60 -5.40
C LYS A 685 -10.49 -22.63 -6.59
N LEU A 686 -9.32 -22.11 -6.89
CA LEU A 686 -9.00 -21.36 -8.09
C LEU A 686 -8.10 -22.22 -8.99
#